data_46b0e9f717e97bcf145732a7481a4d36
#
_entry.id   46b0e9f717e97bcf145732a7481a4d36
#
_cell.length_a   1.000
_cell.length_b   1.000
_cell.length_c   1.000
_cell.angle_alpha   90.00
_cell.angle_beta   90.00
_cell.angle_gamma   90.00
#
_symmetry.space_group_name_H-M   'P 1'
#
loop_
_entity.id
_entity.type
_entity.pdbx_description
1 polymer ?
#
loop_
_entity_poly.entity_id
_entity_poly.type
_entity_poly.pdbx_seq_one_letter_code
_entity_poly.pdbx_strand_id
1 'polypeptide(L)'
;MNEAAQEGLQFKVAEAFVEDVGKGLARLDADDLMRLHASPGDMLLIKGRRSTVARAAQAPPSHCGQLLILIDGTTRDNAQAGVDEYVTIRKVPFKAAESLLLASVQAGQSAPTEEEIPHLRQLLLGVPVTHGDRLQITFLGARPRSFTVEGAAPRGALLISTDTAISFKVPEVFAEKAYRVSYEDIGGLDREVSLVREMVELPLKLPQLFGLLGIDPPNGVLLTGPPGTGKTLIARAVSNEVRAHFIHVNGPEIIHKFYGESEAKLRQVFEEARRNAPSIIFLDEIDALAPKRAMVVGDVEKRVVAQLLALMDGLIERGEVVVIGATNMPDLVDPALRRPGRFDREITIGVPGREGRRQILGIHSRRMPLGPDVDLDQLAEITHGYVGADLAVLCKEAGMVAMRRLVPQIRFEVDLKPQLDAIKAQIGRDDFMAAFKVVEPTSTREFLAERPRITLKDVGGLAETKRTLASIMQLFRGGEALFAHTRFNPPKGILLTGPSGTGKSLLARALAGEMGLTLITVDQPSLLSKWLGESEKGLREVFKRAKQASPCILFFDEIESLVPARSAQEAGSFFPRLVSQLFRELDDLHGSLGVVVLAATNRPDLMEPALLRAGRFDYVLELPLPTRDERREILAIHTEGLPLEADVNFGEIAETTGGWTGADLELVCKKAAILALEEFGGGPSGKLAEAFRVAARHLREAQAQVRTMK
;
A
#
# COMPACT_ATOMS: atom_id res chain seq x y z
N MET A 1 32.09 -51.57 6.01
CA MET A 1 33.28 -50.74 6.18
C MET A 1 32.83 -49.31 6.30
N ASN A 2 32.99 -48.80 7.50
CA ASN A 2 32.94 -47.40 7.98
C ASN A 2 31.96 -46.41 7.34
N GLU A 3 30.74 -46.35 7.87
CA GLU A 3 30.03 -45.09 8.11
C GLU A 3 30.73 -44.37 9.28
N ALA A 4 31.85 -43.71 9.01
CA ALA A 4 32.39 -42.71 9.93
C ALA A 4 31.38 -41.56 9.93
N ALA A 5 30.71 -41.36 11.06
CA ALA A 5 29.82 -40.23 11.32
C ALA A 5 30.62 -38.94 11.04
N GLN A 6 30.41 -38.30 9.89
CA GLN A 6 30.84 -36.93 9.69
C GLN A 6 29.99 -36.08 10.69
N GLU A 7 30.65 -35.59 11.71
CA GLU A 7 30.05 -34.61 12.66
C GLU A 7 29.58 -33.41 11.83
N GLY A 8 28.29 -33.15 11.83
CA GLY A 8 27.72 -31.99 11.14
C GLY A 8 28.19 -30.69 11.79
N LEU A 9 28.38 -29.66 11.00
CA LEU A 9 28.72 -28.31 11.50
C LEU A 9 27.45 -27.59 11.92
N GLN A 10 27.56 -26.77 12.97
CA GLN A 10 26.45 -25.94 13.46
C GLN A 10 26.46 -24.57 12.81
N PHE A 11 25.27 -24.14 12.35
CA PHE A 11 25.07 -22.85 11.73
C PHE A 11 23.85 -22.18 12.35
N LYS A 12 23.90 -20.88 12.46
CA LYS A 12 22.78 -20.06 12.91
C LYS A 12 21.85 -19.80 11.74
N VAL A 13 20.56 -20.01 11.92
CA VAL A 13 19.54 -19.84 10.86
C VAL A 13 19.26 -18.35 10.63
N ALA A 14 19.30 -17.92 9.38
CA ALA A 14 18.90 -16.61 8.92
C ALA A 14 17.83 -16.69 7.83
N GLU A 15 17.20 -15.58 7.54
CA GLU A 15 16.15 -15.48 6.51
C GLU A 15 16.74 -15.64 5.11
N ALA A 16 16.01 -16.31 4.24
CA ALA A 16 16.38 -16.43 2.83
C ALA A 16 16.11 -15.13 2.05
N PHE A 17 16.79 -14.97 0.93
CA PHE A 17 16.41 -13.92 -0.01
C PHE A 17 15.04 -14.19 -0.62
N VAL A 18 14.31 -13.13 -0.93
CA VAL A 18 12.96 -13.19 -1.53
C VAL A 18 12.95 -14.09 -2.79
N GLU A 19 14.00 -14.03 -3.57
CA GLU A 19 14.16 -14.82 -4.80
C GLU A 19 14.34 -16.34 -4.59
N ASP A 20 14.76 -16.77 -3.39
CA ASP A 20 15.05 -18.17 -3.07
C ASP A 20 13.84 -18.92 -2.46
N VAL A 21 12.82 -18.19 -2.08
CA VAL A 21 11.63 -18.75 -1.39
C VAL A 21 10.91 -19.77 -2.26
N GLY A 22 10.66 -20.96 -1.70
CA GLY A 22 9.98 -22.07 -2.36
C GLY A 22 10.88 -22.88 -3.30
N LYS A 23 12.18 -22.55 -3.43
CA LYS A 23 13.13 -23.28 -4.27
C LYS A 23 13.90 -24.36 -3.52
N GLY A 24 13.75 -24.45 -2.19
CA GLY A 24 14.49 -25.40 -1.36
C GLY A 24 16.00 -25.17 -1.39
N LEU A 25 16.43 -23.91 -1.37
CA LEU A 25 17.84 -23.51 -1.36
C LEU A 25 18.31 -23.21 0.05
N ALA A 26 19.57 -23.55 0.33
CA ALA A 26 20.29 -23.17 1.54
C ALA A 26 21.57 -22.45 1.14
N ARG A 27 21.65 -21.15 1.41
CA ARG A 27 22.84 -20.37 1.11
C ARG A 27 23.79 -20.34 2.30
N LEU A 28 25.03 -20.65 2.02
CA LEU A 28 26.16 -20.67 2.96
C LEU A 28 27.34 -19.89 2.36
N ASP A 29 28.21 -19.43 3.23
CA ASP A 29 29.50 -18.85 2.81
C ASP A 29 30.35 -19.86 2.03
N ALA A 30 31.17 -19.37 1.12
CA ALA A 30 32.07 -20.21 0.33
C ALA A 30 33.02 -21.03 1.20
N ASP A 31 33.58 -20.45 2.27
CA ASP A 31 34.47 -21.11 3.22
C ASP A 31 33.73 -22.22 4.01
N ASP A 32 32.48 -21.95 4.40
CA ASP A 32 31.63 -22.91 5.09
C ASP A 32 31.19 -24.06 4.20
N LEU A 33 30.93 -23.81 2.91
CA LEU A 33 30.71 -24.84 1.92
C LEU A 33 31.93 -25.74 1.77
N MET A 34 33.15 -25.18 1.72
CA MET A 34 34.39 -25.94 1.69
C MET A 34 34.56 -26.80 2.95
N ARG A 35 34.25 -26.28 4.12
CA ARG A 35 34.31 -27.03 5.41
C ARG A 35 33.32 -28.20 5.45
N LEU A 36 32.16 -28.04 4.78
CA LEU A 36 31.17 -29.12 4.62
C LEU A 36 31.50 -30.09 3.46
N HIS A 37 32.63 -29.88 2.75
CA HIS A 37 32.96 -30.58 1.52
C HIS A 37 31.82 -30.56 0.50
N ALA A 38 31.06 -29.41 0.44
CA ALA A 38 29.93 -29.23 -0.43
C ALA A 38 30.22 -28.16 -1.49
N SER A 39 29.67 -28.39 -2.68
CA SER A 39 29.68 -27.43 -3.78
C SER A 39 28.27 -26.90 -4.04
N PRO A 40 28.09 -25.71 -4.64
CA PRO A 40 26.77 -25.23 -5.06
C PRO A 40 26.04 -26.31 -5.91
N GLY A 41 24.79 -26.62 -5.54
CA GLY A 41 24.01 -27.69 -6.16
C GLY A 41 23.99 -29.02 -5.37
N ASP A 42 24.92 -29.22 -4.46
CA ASP A 42 24.93 -30.42 -3.59
C ASP A 42 23.75 -30.41 -2.61
N MET A 43 23.36 -31.60 -2.13
CA MET A 43 22.29 -31.73 -1.15
C MET A 43 22.82 -31.65 0.28
N LEU A 44 22.21 -30.79 1.06
CA LEU A 44 22.50 -30.61 2.48
C LEU A 44 21.32 -31.13 3.32
N LEU A 45 21.65 -31.99 4.30
CA LEU A 45 20.73 -32.36 5.35
C LEU A 45 20.79 -31.28 6.46
N ILE A 46 19.68 -30.68 6.76
CA ILE A 46 19.52 -29.68 7.80
C ILE A 46 18.80 -30.36 8.96
N LYS A 47 19.47 -30.49 10.10
CA LYS A 47 18.94 -31.08 11.30
C LYS A 47 18.69 -30.02 12.37
N GLY A 48 17.45 -29.61 12.51
CA GLY A 48 16.93 -28.87 13.66
C GLY A 48 16.29 -29.87 14.66
N ARG A 49 15.08 -29.55 15.14
CA ARG A 49 14.26 -30.52 15.90
C ARG A 49 13.74 -31.64 14.99
N ARG A 50 13.65 -31.38 13.71
CA ARG A 50 13.35 -32.34 12.65
C ARG A 50 14.40 -32.19 11.56
N SER A 51 14.54 -33.22 10.71
CA SER A 51 15.48 -33.19 9.59
C SER A 51 14.76 -32.94 8.30
N THR A 52 15.32 -32.06 7.46
CA THR A 52 14.88 -31.77 6.10
C THR A 52 16.09 -31.62 5.18
N VAL A 53 15.87 -31.44 3.89
CA VAL A 53 16.93 -31.28 2.90
C VAL A 53 16.77 -29.98 2.11
N ALA A 54 17.92 -29.40 1.72
CA ALA A 54 17.97 -28.24 0.84
C ALA A 54 19.18 -28.31 -0.08
N ARG A 55 19.14 -27.66 -1.23
CA ARG A 55 20.29 -27.56 -2.13
C ARG A 55 21.22 -26.44 -1.69
N ALA A 56 22.52 -26.76 -1.67
CA ALA A 56 23.56 -25.77 -1.37
C ALA A 56 23.61 -24.67 -2.44
N ALA A 57 23.69 -23.43 -1.99
CA ALA A 57 23.97 -22.27 -2.82
C ALA A 57 24.96 -21.35 -2.12
N GLN A 58 25.70 -20.57 -2.87
CA GLN A 58 26.65 -19.62 -2.30
C GLN A 58 25.92 -18.36 -1.82
N ALA A 59 26.26 -17.89 -0.63
CA ALA A 59 25.80 -16.61 -0.09
C ALA A 59 26.59 -15.44 -0.70
N PRO A 60 25.98 -14.24 -0.82
CA PRO A 60 26.70 -13.04 -1.23
C PRO A 60 27.78 -12.63 -0.19
N PRO A 61 28.79 -11.85 -0.62
CA PRO A 61 29.92 -11.45 0.25
C PRO A 61 29.54 -10.74 1.55
N SER A 62 28.36 -10.09 1.59
CA SER A 62 27.83 -9.41 2.77
C SER A 62 27.51 -10.32 3.96
N HIS A 63 27.40 -11.63 3.75
CA HIS A 63 27.05 -12.63 4.77
C HIS A 63 28.20 -13.60 5.08
N CYS A 64 29.42 -13.29 4.61
CA CYS A 64 30.59 -14.15 4.81
C CYS A 64 31.12 -14.06 6.24
N GLY A 65 31.63 -15.18 6.77
CA GLY A 65 32.31 -15.24 8.08
C GLY A 65 31.41 -15.25 9.31
N GLN A 66 30.10 -15.34 9.16
CA GLN A 66 29.12 -15.24 10.26
C GLN A 66 28.55 -16.58 10.73
N LEU A 67 28.97 -17.72 10.13
CA LEU A 67 28.42 -19.05 10.38
C LEU A 67 26.88 -19.09 10.25
N LEU A 68 26.36 -18.45 9.22
CA LEU A 68 24.94 -18.34 8.94
C LEU A 68 24.52 -19.33 7.84
N ILE A 69 23.31 -19.85 7.96
CA ILE A 69 22.60 -20.53 6.88
C ILE A 69 21.31 -19.74 6.55
N LEU A 70 21.18 -19.31 5.30
CA LEU A 70 19.98 -18.62 4.84
C LEU A 70 19.03 -19.64 4.22
N ILE A 71 17.88 -19.86 4.85
CA ILE A 71 16.84 -20.81 4.43
C ILE A 71 15.45 -20.18 4.56
N ASP A 72 14.56 -20.54 3.63
CA ASP A 72 13.21 -20.01 3.58
C ASP A 72 12.29 -20.56 4.69
N GLY A 73 11.13 -19.91 4.90
CA GLY A 73 10.16 -20.27 5.93
C GLY A 73 9.67 -21.71 5.81
N THR A 74 9.52 -22.23 4.59
CA THR A 74 9.10 -23.62 4.37
C THR A 74 10.18 -24.60 4.82
N THR A 75 11.45 -24.34 4.51
CA THR A 75 12.59 -25.16 4.93
C THR A 75 12.78 -25.05 6.45
N ARG A 76 12.63 -23.86 7.06
CA ARG A 76 12.67 -23.69 8.51
C ARG A 76 11.55 -24.49 9.20
N ASP A 77 10.35 -24.46 8.67
CA ASP A 77 9.22 -25.24 9.17
C ASP A 77 9.49 -26.75 9.10
N ASN A 78 10.07 -27.21 8.00
CA ASN A 78 10.42 -28.61 7.81
C ASN A 78 11.54 -29.05 8.76
N ALA A 79 12.55 -28.20 9.00
CA ALA A 79 13.60 -28.43 9.99
C ALA A 79 13.11 -28.26 11.43
N GLN A 80 11.95 -27.62 11.62
CA GLN A 80 11.49 -27.17 12.92
C GLN A 80 12.54 -26.29 13.62
N ALA A 81 13.14 -25.34 12.92
CA ALA A 81 14.09 -24.36 13.41
C ALA A 81 13.61 -22.95 13.07
N GLY A 82 13.63 -22.03 14.04
CA GLY A 82 13.31 -20.62 13.84
C GLY A 82 14.52 -19.82 13.40
N VAL A 83 14.30 -18.57 13.02
CA VAL A 83 15.39 -17.62 12.78
C VAL A 83 16.17 -17.44 14.09
N ASP A 84 17.48 -17.27 13.98
CA ASP A 84 18.45 -17.18 15.09
C ASP A 84 18.67 -18.47 15.90
N GLU A 85 17.96 -19.57 15.60
CA GLU A 85 18.25 -20.89 16.18
C GLU A 85 19.41 -21.59 15.46
N TYR A 86 20.07 -22.54 16.13
CA TYR A 86 21.18 -23.31 15.55
C TYR A 86 20.68 -24.61 14.96
N VAL A 87 21.19 -24.95 13.76
CA VAL A 87 20.94 -26.21 13.09
C VAL A 87 22.26 -26.89 12.74
N THR A 88 22.25 -28.21 12.72
CA THR A 88 23.40 -29.02 12.30
C THR A 88 23.27 -29.37 10.82
N ILE A 89 24.30 -29.10 10.04
CA ILE A 89 24.31 -29.30 8.58
C ILE A 89 25.37 -30.33 8.21
N ARG A 90 25.01 -31.20 7.29
CA ARG A 90 25.96 -32.12 6.64
C ARG A 90 25.60 -32.36 5.18
N LYS A 91 26.56 -32.60 4.34
CA LYS A 91 26.34 -33.05 2.97
C LYS A 91 25.80 -34.49 2.94
N VAL A 92 24.78 -34.73 2.10
CA VAL A 92 24.20 -36.08 1.90
C VAL A 92 24.06 -36.41 0.42
N PRO A 93 24.19 -37.69 0.04
CA PRO A 93 23.88 -38.12 -1.32
C PRO A 93 22.36 -38.00 -1.53
N PHE A 94 21.96 -37.69 -2.77
CA PHE A 94 20.56 -37.64 -3.18
C PHE A 94 20.29 -38.44 -4.45
N LYS A 95 19.02 -38.77 -4.68
CA LYS A 95 18.55 -39.46 -5.87
C LYS A 95 17.38 -38.68 -6.48
N ALA A 96 17.09 -38.89 -7.75
CA ALA A 96 15.85 -38.44 -8.35
C ALA A 96 14.67 -39.15 -7.68
N ALA A 97 13.60 -38.42 -7.41
CA ALA A 97 12.37 -39.00 -6.90
C ALA A 97 11.67 -39.79 -8.02
N GLU A 98 11.40 -41.07 -7.81
CA GLU A 98 10.63 -41.89 -8.73
C GLU A 98 9.12 -41.68 -8.52
N SER A 99 8.68 -41.63 -7.24
CA SER A 99 7.28 -41.38 -6.89
C SER A 99 7.17 -40.57 -5.60
N LEU A 100 6.15 -39.73 -5.55
CA LEU A 100 5.77 -38.94 -4.38
C LEU A 100 4.28 -39.10 -4.13
N LEU A 101 3.92 -39.39 -2.86
CA LEU A 101 2.56 -39.37 -2.35
C LEU A 101 2.38 -38.09 -1.52
N LEU A 102 1.57 -37.18 -2.00
CA LEU A 102 1.29 -35.90 -1.37
C LEU A 102 -0.08 -35.94 -0.71
N ALA A 103 -0.18 -35.54 0.56
CA ALA A 103 -1.44 -35.33 1.27
C ALA A 103 -1.72 -33.83 1.41
N SER A 104 -2.95 -33.39 1.13
CA SER A 104 -3.37 -32.02 1.38
C SER A 104 -3.42 -31.75 2.88
N VAL A 105 -2.88 -30.58 3.31
CA VAL A 105 -2.85 -30.18 4.71
C VAL A 105 -4.12 -29.40 5.09
N GLN A 106 -4.93 -28.95 4.14
CA GLN A 106 -6.11 -28.11 4.38
C GLN A 106 -7.42 -28.92 4.19
N ALA A 107 -8.31 -28.83 5.17
CA ALA A 107 -9.66 -29.39 5.05
C ALA A 107 -10.46 -28.63 3.97
N GLY A 108 -11.23 -29.36 3.16
CA GLY A 108 -12.08 -28.78 2.12
C GLY A 108 -11.37 -28.47 0.79
N GLN A 109 -10.08 -28.73 0.65
CA GLN A 109 -9.41 -28.72 -0.65
C GLN A 109 -9.61 -30.04 -1.37
N SER A 110 -10.22 -29.97 -2.58
CA SER A 110 -10.22 -31.11 -3.51
C SER A 110 -8.79 -31.46 -3.89
N ALA A 111 -8.52 -32.76 -4.05
CA ALA A 111 -7.26 -33.19 -4.68
C ALA A 111 -7.10 -32.47 -6.03
N PRO A 112 -5.86 -32.14 -6.43
CA PRO A 112 -5.62 -31.57 -7.75
C PRO A 112 -6.20 -32.49 -8.82
N THR A 113 -6.84 -31.88 -9.83
CA THR A 113 -7.38 -32.63 -10.96
C THR A 113 -6.22 -33.23 -11.79
N GLU A 114 -6.50 -34.27 -12.57
CA GLU A 114 -5.48 -34.86 -13.46
C GLU A 114 -4.85 -33.81 -14.40
N GLU A 115 -5.59 -32.77 -14.73
CA GLU A 115 -5.12 -31.64 -15.55
C GLU A 115 -4.16 -30.71 -14.82
N GLU A 116 -4.27 -30.59 -13.49
CA GLU A 116 -3.39 -29.75 -12.66
C GLU A 116 -2.05 -30.42 -12.33
N ILE A 117 -1.97 -31.76 -12.38
CA ILE A 117 -0.77 -32.53 -12.01
C ILE A 117 0.48 -32.19 -12.85
N PRO A 118 0.42 -32.05 -14.19
CA PRO A 118 1.58 -31.66 -14.99
C PRO A 118 2.11 -30.26 -14.63
N HIS A 119 1.21 -29.32 -14.40
CA HIS A 119 1.58 -27.96 -13.99
C HIS A 119 2.21 -27.95 -12.59
N LEU A 120 1.66 -28.72 -11.67
CA LEU A 120 2.19 -28.95 -10.32
C LEU A 120 3.61 -29.54 -10.36
N ARG A 121 3.85 -30.50 -11.24
CA ARG A 121 5.17 -31.10 -11.45
C ARG A 121 6.18 -30.06 -11.93
N GLN A 122 5.78 -29.19 -12.84
CA GLN A 122 6.63 -28.12 -13.35
C GLN A 122 7.00 -27.11 -12.26
N LEU A 123 6.06 -26.75 -11.37
CA LEU A 123 6.30 -25.85 -10.25
C LEU A 123 7.21 -26.45 -9.17
N LEU A 124 7.21 -27.78 -9.03
CA LEU A 124 8.04 -28.52 -8.06
C LEU A 124 9.37 -29.00 -8.64
N LEU A 125 9.63 -28.77 -9.91
CA LEU A 125 10.84 -29.25 -10.57
C LEU A 125 12.10 -28.72 -9.87
N GLY A 126 13.00 -29.66 -9.49
CA GLY A 126 14.24 -29.29 -8.83
C GLY A 126 14.13 -28.91 -7.35
N VAL A 127 12.97 -29.08 -6.74
CA VAL A 127 12.79 -28.90 -5.30
C VAL A 127 13.27 -30.15 -4.57
N PRO A 128 14.13 -30.01 -3.55
CA PRO A 128 14.57 -31.12 -2.72
C PRO A 128 13.49 -31.49 -1.70
N VAL A 129 13.30 -32.76 -1.44
CA VAL A 129 12.29 -33.26 -0.50
C VAL A 129 12.76 -34.49 0.25
N THR A 130 12.23 -34.67 1.45
CA THR A 130 12.31 -35.93 2.21
C THR A 130 10.94 -36.26 2.79
N HIS A 131 10.80 -37.50 3.27
CA HIS A 131 9.53 -37.95 3.87
C HIS A 131 9.10 -37.06 5.01
N GLY A 132 7.86 -36.64 4.95
CA GLY A 132 7.20 -35.78 5.91
C GLY A 132 7.45 -34.29 5.70
N ASP A 133 8.23 -33.86 4.72
CA ASP A 133 8.38 -32.45 4.39
C ASP A 133 7.06 -31.85 3.91
N ARG A 134 6.90 -30.57 4.17
CA ARG A 134 5.80 -29.78 3.65
C ARG A 134 6.26 -29.02 2.43
N LEU A 135 5.41 -28.99 1.42
CA LEU A 135 5.59 -28.26 0.18
C LEU A 135 4.47 -27.22 0.06
N GLN A 136 4.82 -26.00 -0.28
CA GLN A 136 3.86 -24.94 -0.49
C GLN A 136 3.85 -24.56 -1.96
N ILE A 137 2.67 -24.64 -2.58
CA ILE A 137 2.50 -24.40 -4.02
C ILE A 137 1.40 -23.36 -4.20
N THR A 138 1.69 -22.34 -5.00
CA THR A 138 0.72 -21.31 -5.36
C THR A 138 0.37 -21.46 -6.83
N PHE A 139 -0.89 -21.70 -7.12
CA PHE A 139 -1.42 -21.65 -8.48
C PHE A 139 -1.68 -20.19 -8.86
N LEU A 140 -1.52 -19.85 -10.14
CA LEU A 140 -1.81 -18.52 -10.67
C LEU A 140 -3.22 -18.05 -10.23
N GLY A 141 -3.28 -16.98 -9.46
CA GLY A 141 -4.52 -16.36 -9.00
C GLY A 141 -5.28 -17.10 -7.87
N ALA A 142 -4.77 -18.23 -7.37
CA ALA A 142 -5.38 -18.99 -6.28
C ALA A 142 -4.60 -18.83 -4.96
N ARG A 143 -5.25 -19.19 -3.84
CA ARG A 143 -4.57 -19.28 -2.54
C ARG A 143 -3.51 -20.38 -2.59
N PRO A 144 -2.34 -20.20 -1.93
CA PRO A 144 -1.32 -21.23 -1.86
C PRO A 144 -1.90 -22.51 -1.24
N ARG A 145 -1.56 -23.64 -1.84
CA ARG A 145 -1.92 -24.95 -1.33
C ARG A 145 -0.70 -25.58 -0.65
N SER A 146 -0.90 -26.16 0.52
CA SER A 146 0.16 -26.85 1.27
C SER A 146 -0.07 -28.35 1.22
N PHE A 147 0.98 -29.09 0.92
CA PHE A 147 1.00 -30.54 0.84
C PHE A 147 2.08 -31.10 1.76
N THR A 148 1.83 -32.28 2.35
CA THR A 148 2.83 -33.04 3.10
C THR A 148 3.25 -34.25 2.29
N VAL A 149 4.54 -34.53 2.23
CA VAL A 149 5.10 -35.75 1.61
C VAL A 149 4.88 -36.93 2.55
N GLU A 150 3.80 -37.68 2.35
CA GLU A 150 3.51 -38.92 3.14
C GLU A 150 4.25 -40.14 2.64
N GLY A 151 4.64 -40.15 1.37
CA GLY A 151 5.42 -41.24 0.77
C GLY A 151 6.36 -40.68 -0.26
N ALA A 152 7.58 -41.24 -0.30
CA ALA A 152 8.59 -40.90 -1.28
C ALA A 152 9.45 -42.14 -1.61
N ALA A 153 9.66 -42.41 -2.88
CA ALA A 153 10.51 -43.48 -3.31
C ALA A 153 11.58 -42.95 -4.29
N PRO A 154 12.82 -43.41 -4.11
CA PRO A 154 13.38 -44.22 -3.02
C PRO A 154 13.46 -43.45 -1.68
N ARG A 155 13.69 -44.11 -0.57
CA ARG A 155 13.85 -43.42 0.71
C ARG A 155 15.13 -42.60 0.79
N GLY A 156 15.08 -41.42 1.45
CA GLY A 156 16.23 -40.56 1.69
C GLY A 156 16.04 -39.14 1.16
N ALA A 157 17.13 -38.44 0.87
CA ALA A 157 17.12 -37.14 0.23
C ALA A 157 16.80 -37.30 -1.26
N LEU A 158 15.75 -36.64 -1.73
CA LEU A 158 15.26 -36.76 -3.08
C LEU A 158 15.20 -35.42 -3.78
N LEU A 159 15.38 -35.44 -5.11
CA LEU A 159 15.17 -34.27 -5.95
C LEU A 159 14.00 -34.54 -6.91
N ILE A 160 13.03 -33.65 -6.97
CA ILE A 160 11.90 -33.81 -7.88
C ILE A 160 12.36 -33.55 -9.31
N SER A 161 12.08 -34.50 -10.21
CA SER A 161 12.45 -34.47 -11.63
C SER A 161 11.22 -34.48 -12.53
N THR A 162 11.44 -34.33 -13.84
CA THR A 162 10.38 -34.39 -14.84
C THR A 162 9.68 -35.77 -14.87
N ASP A 163 10.36 -36.83 -14.46
CA ASP A 163 9.86 -38.20 -14.50
C ASP A 163 9.22 -38.66 -13.19
N THR A 164 9.21 -37.76 -12.16
CA THR A 164 8.64 -38.09 -10.87
C THR A 164 7.12 -38.27 -10.97
N ALA A 165 6.63 -39.45 -10.60
CA ALA A 165 5.21 -39.75 -10.51
C ALA A 165 4.63 -39.11 -9.23
N ILE A 166 3.73 -38.13 -9.36
CA ILE A 166 3.09 -37.48 -8.23
C ILE A 166 1.67 -38.02 -8.09
N SER A 167 1.35 -38.56 -6.92
CA SER A 167 0.01 -39.02 -6.54
C SER A 167 -0.50 -38.27 -5.31
N PHE A 168 -1.83 -38.18 -5.17
CA PHE A 168 -2.46 -37.46 -4.07
C PHE A 168 -3.31 -38.40 -3.24
N LYS A 169 -3.19 -38.26 -1.92
CA LYS A 169 -4.09 -38.90 -0.97
C LYS A 169 -5.26 -37.96 -0.69
N VAL A 170 -6.49 -38.46 -0.88
CA VAL A 170 -7.71 -37.72 -0.51
C VAL A 170 -7.76 -37.63 1.01
N PRO A 171 -7.86 -36.46 1.62
CA PRO A 171 -7.85 -36.33 3.07
C PRO A 171 -9.15 -36.83 3.67
N GLU A 172 -9.08 -37.69 4.68
CA GLU A 172 -10.08 -37.76 5.73
C GLU A 172 -10.02 -36.45 6.53
N VAL A 173 -11.20 -35.91 6.80
CA VAL A 173 -11.45 -34.59 7.39
C VAL A 173 -10.53 -34.28 8.57
N PHE A 174 -9.58 -33.38 8.40
CA PHE A 174 -8.84 -32.75 9.50
C PHE A 174 -8.88 -31.23 9.42
N ALA A 175 -8.96 -30.60 10.59
CA ALA A 175 -9.18 -29.18 10.79
C ALA A 175 -8.16 -28.27 10.08
N GLU A 176 -8.65 -27.11 9.66
CA GLU A 176 -7.93 -26.01 9.04
C GLU A 176 -6.56 -25.73 9.69
N LYS A 177 -5.49 -25.91 8.91
CA LYS A 177 -4.25 -25.18 9.16
C LYS A 177 -4.07 -24.15 8.06
N ALA A 178 -4.32 -22.90 8.44
CA ALA A 178 -4.23 -21.72 7.58
C ALA A 178 -2.86 -21.58 6.88
N TYR A 179 -2.90 -20.92 5.71
CA TYR A 179 -1.73 -20.43 4.97
C TYR A 179 -0.72 -19.79 5.94
N ARG A 180 0.49 -20.31 5.98
CA ARG A 180 1.56 -19.78 6.82
C ARG A 180 2.29 -18.65 6.09
N VAL A 181 2.23 -17.49 6.67
CA VAL A 181 2.97 -16.29 6.25
C VAL A 181 4.31 -16.30 6.97
N SER A 182 5.39 -16.07 6.27
CA SER A 182 6.74 -15.90 6.83
C SER A 182 7.20 -14.44 6.72
N TYR A 183 8.33 -14.09 7.32
CA TYR A 183 8.87 -12.74 7.22
C TYR A 183 9.24 -12.35 5.80
N GLU A 184 9.66 -13.32 4.97
CA GLU A 184 9.96 -13.12 3.55
C GLU A 184 8.74 -12.73 2.69
N ASP A 185 7.55 -12.86 3.23
CA ASP A 185 6.31 -12.41 2.58
C ASP A 185 5.95 -10.96 2.95
N ILE A 186 6.79 -10.29 3.75
CA ILE A 186 6.63 -8.90 4.16
C ILE A 186 7.73 -8.07 3.51
N GLY A 187 7.34 -7.03 2.77
CA GLY A 187 8.29 -6.11 2.13
C GLY A 187 8.14 -4.69 2.67
N GLY A 188 9.27 -3.97 2.79
CA GLY A 188 9.32 -2.55 3.13
C GLY A 188 8.97 -2.20 4.57
N LEU A 189 8.99 -3.18 5.47
CA LEU A 189 8.66 -3.01 6.90
C LEU A 189 9.74 -3.61 7.81
N ASP A 190 11.00 -3.63 7.37
CA ASP A 190 12.10 -4.27 8.08
C ASP A 190 12.25 -3.76 9.53
N ARG A 191 12.11 -2.44 9.72
CA ARG A 191 12.18 -1.79 11.04
C ARG A 191 11.00 -2.19 11.93
N GLU A 192 9.78 -2.15 11.39
CA GLU A 192 8.55 -2.48 12.11
C GLU A 192 8.52 -3.96 12.48
N VAL A 193 8.93 -4.84 11.56
CA VAL A 193 9.09 -6.28 11.82
C VAL A 193 10.10 -6.51 12.93
N SER A 194 11.27 -5.85 12.90
CA SER A 194 12.29 -5.96 13.95
C SER A 194 11.74 -5.54 15.31
N LEU A 195 10.99 -4.44 15.39
CA LEU A 195 10.34 -3.99 16.62
C LEU A 195 9.30 -4.99 17.13
N VAL A 196 8.48 -5.55 16.25
CA VAL A 196 7.47 -6.57 16.64
C VAL A 196 8.16 -7.87 17.09
N ARG A 197 9.25 -8.28 16.44
CA ARG A 197 10.08 -9.41 16.88
C ARG A 197 10.59 -9.20 18.29
N GLU A 198 11.18 -8.04 18.57
CA GLU A 198 11.70 -7.70 19.89
C GLU A 198 10.62 -7.72 20.98
N MET A 199 9.41 -7.23 20.65
CA MET A 199 8.33 -7.06 21.63
C MET A 199 7.41 -8.26 21.77
N VAL A 200 7.31 -9.14 20.79
CA VAL A 200 6.41 -10.30 20.78
C VAL A 200 7.19 -11.60 20.77
N GLU A 201 8.18 -11.73 19.88
CA GLU A 201 8.92 -12.97 19.69
C GLU A 201 9.86 -13.26 20.86
N LEU A 202 10.67 -12.25 21.29
CA LEU A 202 11.62 -12.44 22.39
C LEU A 202 10.95 -12.79 23.71
N PRO A 203 9.87 -12.14 24.17
CA PRO A 203 9.17 -12.52 25.39
C PRO A 203 8.63 -13.96 25.37
N LEU A 204 8.12 -14.40 24.23
CA LEU A 204 7.56 -15.75 24.10
C LEU A 204 8.63 -16.84 23.94
N LYS A 205 9.79 -16.53 23.34
CA LYS A 205 10.90 -17.48 23.16
C LYS A 205 11.84 -17.55 24.36
N LEU A 206 12.09 -16.43 25.02
CA LEU A 206 13.10 -16.27 26.06
C LEU A 206 12.56 -15.56 27.32
N PRO A 207 11.46 -16.03 27.93
CA PRO A 207 10.86 -15.37 29.10
C PRO A 207 11.84 -15.27 30.29
N GLN A 208 12.75 -16.24 30.41
CA GLN A 208 13.76 -16.29 31.48
C GLN A 208 14.76 -15.12 31.42
N LEU A 209 15.04 -14.60 30.22
CA LEU A 209 15.96 -13.47 30.04
C LEU A 209 15.35 -12.18 30.62
N PHE A 210 14.06 -11.97 30.47
CA PHE A 210 13.35 -10.82 31.06
C PHE A 210 13.38 -10.88 32.59
N GLY A 211 13.17 -12.08 33.16
CA GLY A 211 13.29 -12.29 34.60
C GLY A 211 14.70 -12.04 35.14
N LEU A 212 15.75 -12.44 34.41
CA LEU A 212 17.14 -12.17 34.77
C LEU A 212 17.50 -10.68 34.74
N LEU A 213 16.93 -9.93 33.80
CA LEU A 213 17.14 -8.49 33.66
C LEU A 213 16.24 -7.66 34.58
N GLY A 214 15.25 -8.29 35.26
CA GLY A 214 14.28 -7.58 36.08
C GLY A 214 13.35 -6.66 35.29
N ILE A 215 13.07 -7.02 34.02
CA ILE A 215 12.23 -6.25 33.11
C ILE A 215 10.93 -7.04 32.85
N ASP A 216 9.80 -6.40 33.01
CA ASP A 216 8.52 -7.00 32.67
C ASP A 216 8.35 -7.03 31.13
N PRO A 217 7.98 -8.18 30.53
CA PRO A 217 7.70 -8.26 29.11
C PRO A 217 6.46 -7.44 28.75
N PRO A 218 6.38 -6.84 27.56
CA PRO A 218 5.18 -6.12 27.11
C PRO A 218 4.01 -7.10 26.95
N ASN A 219 2.84 -6.75 27.50
CA ASN A 219 1.62 -7.56 27.42
C ASN A 219 0.88 -7.38 26.12
N GLY A 220 1.04 -6.20 25.48
CA GLY A 220 0.36 -5.90 24.25
C GLY A 220 1.08 -4.91 23.36
N VAL A 221 0.90 -5.08 22.05
CA VAL A 221 1.43 -4.21 21.00
C VAL A 221 0.25 -3.71 20.15
N LEU A 222 0.17 -2.40 19.94
CA LEU A 222 -0.84 -1.79 19.08
C LEU A 222 -0.22 -1.42 17.73
N LEU A 223 -0.70 -2.07 16.66
CA LEU A 223 -0.33 -1.74 15.29
C LEU A 223 -1.29 -0.69 14.74
N THR A 224 -0.76 0.44 14.33
CA THR A 224 -1.55 1.55 13.77
C THR A 224 -1.13 1.86 12.35
N GLY A 225 -2.04 2.37 11.51
CA GLY A 225 -1.72 2.81 10.16
C GLY A 225 -2.85 2.63 9.17
N PRO A 226 -2.70 3.10 7.91
CA PRO A 226 -3.72 2.99 6.89
C PRO A 226 -4.14 1.54 6.60
N PRO A 227 -5.36 1.32 6.07
CA PRO A 227 -5.78 -0.01 5.64
C PRO A 227 -4.86 -0.54 4.51
N GLY A 228 -4.66 -1.85 4.47
CA GLY A 228 -3.84 -2.50 3.43
C GLY A 228 -2.32 -2.36 3.58
N THR A 229 -1.80 -1.79 4.69
CA THR A 229 -0.36 -1.64 4.95
C THR A 229 0.31 -2.89 5.52
N GLY A 230 -0.44 -3.96 5.80
CA GLY A 230 0.13 -5.25 6.23
C GLY A 230 0.08 -5.55 7.73
N LYS A 231 -0.71 -4.83 8.53
CA LYS A 231 -0.86 -5.06 9.99
C LYS A 231 -1.17 -6.52 10.35
N THR A 232 -2.19 -7.09 9.74
CA THR A 232 -2.59 -8.49 9.93
C THR A 232 -1.54 -9.47 9.41
N LEU A 233 -0.80 -9.10 8.35
CA LEU A 233 0.26 -9.91 7.78
C LEU A 233 1.43 -10.07 8.75
N ILE A 234 1.87 -8.96 9.37
CA ILE A 234 2.94 -8.96 10.39
C ILE A 234 2.56 -9.86 11.56
N ALA A 235 1.34 -9.72 12.12
CA ALA A 235 0.89 -10.52 13.25
C ALA A 235 0.89 -12.03 12.94
N ARG A 236 0.48 -12.41 11.73
CA ARG A 236 0.52 -13.81 11.28
C ARG A 236 1.94 -14.32 11.08
N ALA A 237 2.82 -13.52 10.49
CA ALA A 237 4.21 -13.92 10.30
C ALA A 237 4.92 -14.16 11.63
N VAL A 238 4.80 -13.23 12.58
CA VAL A 238 5.37 -13.38 13.92
C VAL A 238 4.83 -14.64 14.62
N SER A 239 3.53 -14.86 14.57
CA SER A 239 2.93 -16.05 15.16
C SER A 239 3.47 -17.36 14.58
N ASN A 240 3.67 -17.40 13.28
CA ASN A 240 4.22 -18.57 12.60
C ASN A 240 5.69 -18.84 13.00
N GLU A 241 6.50 -17.79 13.07
CA GLU A 241 7.92 -17.91 13.42
C GLU A 241 8.14 -18.29 14.89
N VAL A 242 7.27 -17.82 15.78
CA VAL A 242 7.27 -18.21 17.21
C VAL A 242 6.63 -19.57 17.41
N ARG A 243 5.84 -20.03 16.44
CA ARG A 243 4.96 -21.24 16.56
C ARG A 243 3.95 -21.12 17.70
N ALA A 244 3.52 -19.92 17.98
CA ALA A 244 2.47 -19.65 18.93
C ALA A 244 1.09 -20.00 18.35
N HIS A 245 0.17 -20.38 19.22
CA HIS A 245 -1.22 -20.54 18.84
C HIS A 245 -1.81 -19.18 18.50
N PHE A 246 -2.32 -19.02 17.26
CA PHE A 246 -2.80 -17.72 16.74
C PHE A 246 -4.33 -17.68 16.77
N ILE A 247 -4.86 -16.75 17.54
CA ILE A 247 -6.31 -16.49 17.62
C ILE A 247 -6.60 -15.14 16.97
N HIS A 248 -7.28 -15.17 15.83
CA HIS A 248 -7.70 -13.96 15.12
C HIS A 248 -9.12 -13.58 15.53
N VAL A 249 -9.29 -12.37 16.00
CA VAL A 249 -10.56 -11.80 16.45
C VAL A 249 -10.81 -10.53 15.67
N ASN A 250 -11.90 -10.49 14.93
CA ASN A 250 -12.35 -9.29 14.23
C ASN A 250 -13.29 -8.50 15.15
N GLY A 251 -13.01 -7.21 15.38
CA GLY A 251 -13.77 -6.36 16.30
C GLY A 251 -15.28 -6.39 16.08
N PRO A 252 -15.79 -6.16 14.86
CA PRO A 252 -17.22 -6.22 14.56
C PRO A 252 -17.90 -7.58 14.86
N GLU A 253 -17.16 -8.68 14.80
CA GLU A 253 -17.71 -10.02 15.04
C GLU A 253 -17.96 -10.33 16.52
N ILE A 254 -17.37 -9.56 17.42
CA ILE A 254 -17.57 -9.70 18.87
C ILE A 254 -18.83 -8.95 19.31
N ILE A 255 -19.20 -7.88 18.63
CA ILE A 255 -20.32 -7.03 19.02
C ILE A 255 -21.64 -7.67 18.54
N HIS A 256 -22.32 -8.33 19.44
CA HIS A 256 -23.64 -8.92 19.20
C HIS A 256 -24.76 -8.08 19.82
N LYS A 257 -25.96 -8.17 19.23
CA LYS A 257 -27.17 -7.48 19.72
C LYS A 257 -27.70 -8.03 21.05
N PHE A 258 -27.31 -9.26 21.44
CA PHE A 258 -27.79 -9.93 22.63
C PHE A 258 -26.93 -9.61 23.85
N TYR A 259 -27.59 -9.46 24.98
CA TYR A 259 -27.01 -9.01 26.25
C TYR A 259 -26.06 -10.10 26.82
N GLY A 260 -24.80 -9.77 27.07
CA GLY A 260 -23.82 -10.64 27.71
C GLY A 260 -23.08 -11.63 26.81
N GLU A 261 -23.48 -11.80 25.53
CA GLU A 261 -22.80 -12.72 24.60
C GLU A 261 -21.41 -12.19 24.18
N SER A 262 -21.29 -10.89 24.00
CA SER A 262 -20.04 -10.24 23.60
C SER A 262 -18.94 -10.38 24.65
N GLU A 263 -19.29 -10.17 25.94
CA GLU A 263 -18.34 -10.32 27.04
C GLU A 263 -17.96 -11.81 27.26
N ALA A 264 -18.92 -12.75 27.11
CA ALA A 264 -18.67 -14.17 27.21
C ALA A 264 -17.72 -14.66 26.10
N LYS A 265 -17.94 -14.24 24.85
CA LYS A 265 -17.10 -14.59 23.72
C LYS A 265 -15.67 -14.07 23.89
N LEU A 266 -15.53 -12.81 24.33
CA LEU A 266 -14.22 -12.23 24.60
C LEU A 266 -13.48 -13.01 25.70
N ARG A 267 -14.15 -13.36 26.79
CA ARG A 267 -13.59 -14.20 27.87
C ARG A 267 -13.16 -15.58 27.35
N GLN A 268 -13.96 -16.20 26.51
CA GLN A 268 -13.64 -17.50 25.91
C GLN A 268 -12.36 -17.43 25.06
N VAL A 269 -12.16 -16.39 24.27
CA VAL A 269 -10.94 -16.15 23.47
C VAL A 269 -9.70 -16.10 24.37
N PHE A 270 -9.74 -15.33 25.45
CA PHE A 270 -8.61 -15.24 26.39
C PHE A 270 -8.36 -16.53 27.16
N GLU A 271 -9.40 -17.28 27.49
CA GLU A 271 -9.26 -18.61 28.11
C GLU A 271 -8.67 -19.64 27.14
N GLU A 272 -9.09 -19.62 25.87
CA GLU A 272 -8.52 -20.45 24.81
C GLU A 272 -7.02 -20.15 24.63
N ALA A 273 -6.65 -18.87 24.58
CA ALA A 273 -5.26 -18.45 24.48
C ALA A 273 -4.41 -18.98 25.65
N ARG A 274 -4.95 -18.89 26.86
CA ARG A 274 -4.25 -19.40 28.06
C ARG A 274 -4.08 -20.93 28.07
N ARG A 275 -5.05 -21.66 27.54
CA ARG A 275 -4.99 -23.15 27.49
C ARG A 275 -3.96 -23.62 26.43
N ASN A 276 -3.76 -22.84 25.38
CA ASN A 276 -2.90 -23.19 24.26
C ASN A 276 -1.59 -22.37 24.24
N ALA A 277 -1.14 -21.88 25.38
CA ALA A 277 0.09 -21.12 25.47
C ALA A 277 1.33 -21.92 25.01
N PRO A 278 2.34 -21.29 24.35
CA PRO A 278 2.41 -19.87 24.03
C PRO A 278 1.44 -19.45 22.92
N SER A 279 0.76 -18.31 23.09
CA SER A 279 -0.29 -17.88 22.18
C SER A 279 -0.26 -16.37 21.89
N ILE A 280 -0.78 -16.00 20.72
CA ILE A 280 -0.95 -14.62 20.27
C ILE A 280 -2.42 -14.39 19.98
N ILE A 281 -3.03 -13.41 20.66
CA ILE A 281 -4.37 -12.91 20.35
C ILE A 281 -4.22 -11.70 19.45
N PHE A 282 -4.75 -11.78 18.24
CA PHE A 282 -4.77 -10.65 17.31
C PHE A 282 -6.18 -10.05 17.24
N LEU A 283 -6.32 -8.82 17.74
CA LEU A 283 -7.57 -8.05 17.73
C LEU A 283 -7.54 -7.09 16.55
N ASP A 284 -8.24 -7.43 15.47
CA ASP A 284 -8.35 -6.55 14.30
C ASP A 284 -9.51 -5.56 14.48
N GLU A 285 -9.38 -4.37 13.90
CA GLU A 285 -10.35 -3.27 14.04
C GLU A 285 -10.73 -3.00 15.52
N ILE A 286 -9.70 -2.86 16.37
CA ILE A 286 -9.91 -2.67 17.81
C ILE A 286 -10.66 -1.37 18.14
N ASP A 287 -10.66 -0.38 17.25
CA ASP A 287 -11.46 0.84 17.33
C ASP A 287 -12.97 0.55 17.30
N ALA A 288 -13.41 -0.49 16.60
CA ALA A 288 -14.78 -0.95 16.65
C ALA A 288 -15.10 -1.64 17.99
N LEU A 289 -14.16 -2.43 18.54
CA LEU A 289 -14.35 -3.17 19.79
C LEU A 289 -14.27 -2.27 21.02
N ALA A 290 -13.40 -1.27 21.01
CA ALA A 290 -13.12 -0.40 22.14
C ALA A 290 -13.05 1.09 21.74
N PRO A 291 -14.16 1.66 21.29
CA PRO A 291 -14.23 3.08 20.93
C PRO A 291 -14.09 3.99 22.15
N LYS A 292 -13.70 5.26 21.96
CA LYS A 292 -13.64 6.27 23.01
C LYS A 292 -14.99 6.42 23.71
N ARG A 293 -14.97 6.49 25.03
CA ARG A 293 -16.19 6.61 25.88
C ARG A 293 -17.09 7.77 25.48
N ALA A 294 -16.54 8.86 24.97
CA ALA A 294 -17.30 10.03 24.50
C ALA A 294 -18.13 9.79 23.23
N MET A 295 -17.82 8.71 22.47
CA MET A 295 -18.50 8.35 21.23
C MET A 295 -19.48 7.19 21.41
N VAL A 296 -19.48 6.56 22.58
CA VAL A 296 -20.28 5.38 22.87
C VAL A 296 -21.67 5.75 23.36
N VAL A 297 -22.69 5.44 22.58
CA VAL A 297 -24.10 5.68 22.92
C VAL A 297 -24.72 4.47 23.64
N GLY A 298 -24.15 3.27 23.49
CA GLY A 298 -24.68 2.00 24.01
C GLY A 298 -23.99 1.50 25.29
N ASP A 299 -24.76 0.89 26.21
CA ASP A 299 -24.21 0.28 27.43
C ASP A 299 -23.45 -1.04 27.15
N VAL A 300 -23.74 -1.73 26.05
CA VAL A 300 -23.08 -2.98 25.65
C VAL A 300 -21.62 -2.71 25.34
N GLU A 301 -21.34 -1.70 24.54
CA GLU A 301 -19.96 -1.32 24.13
C GLU A 301 -19.12 -0.93 25.35
N LYS A 302 -19.68 -0.14 26.30
CA LYS A 302 -18.98 0.22 27.54
C LYS A 302 -18.54 -0.98 28.35
N ARG A 303 -19.37 -2.04 28.38
CA ARG A 303 -19.07 -3.28 29.11
C ARG A 303 -18.02 -4.11 28.41
N VAL A 304 -18.08 -4.22 27.07
CA VAL A 304 -17.06 -4.90 26.28
C VAL A 304 -15.70 -4.26 26.50
N VAL A 305 -15.62 -2.93 26.48
CA VAL A 305 -14.38 -2.18 26.80
C VAL A 305 -13.90 -2.49 28.21
N ALA A 306 -14.80 -2.45 29.22
CA ALA A 306 -14.45 -2.75 30.61
C ALA A 306 -13.97 -4.20 30.77
N GLN A 307 -14.62 -5.15 30.09
CA GLN A 307 -14.22 -6.56 30.09
C GLN A 307 -12.85 -6.77 29.43
N LEU A 308 -12.59 -6.12 28.27
CA LEU A 308 -11.29 -6.19 27.61
C LEU A 308 -10.17 -5.65 28.50
N LEU A 309 -10.40 -4.50 29.15
CA LEU A 309 -9.44 -3.92 30.11
C LEU A 309 -9.13 -4.89 31.25
N ALA A 310 -10.15 -5.50 31.85
CA ALA A 310 -9.98 -6.48 32.94
C ALA A 310 -9.24 -7.75 32.48
N LEU A 311 -9.50 -8.23 31.26
CA LEU A 311 -8.84 -9.40 30.69
C LEU A 311 -7.36 -9.13 30.39
N MET A 312 -7.04 -7.94 29.89
CA MET A 312 -5.64 -7.53 29.63
C MET A 312 -4.88 -7.37 30.94
N ASP A 313 -5.46 -6.70 31.95
CA ASP A 313 -4.84 -6.56 33.27
C ASP A 313 -4.59 -7.93 33.93
N GLY A 314 -5.42 -8.93 33.65
CA GLY A 314 -5.25 -10.30 34.15
C GLY A 314 -4.20 -11.16 33.39
N LEU A 315 -3.52 -10.64 32.38
CA LEU A 315 -2.44 -11.33 31.66
C LEU A 315 -1.08 -11.19 32.35
N ILE A 316 -0.89 -10.20 33.22
CA ILE A 316 0.38 -9.76 33.80
C ILE A 316 1.11 -10.91 34.55
N GLU A 317 0.44 -11.94 35.02
CA GLU A 317 1.05 -12.93 35.92
C GLU A 317 1.84 -14.07 35.23
N ARG A 318 1.81 -14.26 33.87
CA ARG A 318 2.36 -15.49 33.26
C ARG A 318 3.14 -15.36 31.96
N GLY A 319 3.23 -14.21 31.30
CA GLY A 319 4.16 -13.97 30.17
C GLY A 319 4.04 -14.86 28.91
N GLU A 320 3.05 -15.77 28.84
CA GLU A 320 2.93 -16.75 27.74
C GLU A 320 1.85 -16.38 26.70
N VAL A 321 1.13 -15.27 26.92
CA VAL A 321 0.10 -14.77 26.02
C VAL A 321 0.38 -13.30 25.69
N VAL A 322 0.51 -12.98 24.41
CA VAL A 322 0.70 -11.61 23.94
C VAL A 322 -0.50 -11.18 23.12
N VAL A 323 -0.97 -9.95 23.34
CA VAL A 323 -2.09 -9.35 22.59
C VAL A 323 -1.55 -8.38 21.57
N ILE A 324 -1.91 -8.56 20.29
CA ILE A 324 -1.62 -7.61 19.23
C ILE A 324 -2.93 -6.96 18.81
N GLY A 325 -3.08 -5.65 19.01
CA GLY A 325 -4.20 -4.88 18.49
C GLY A 325 -3.87 -4.25 17.16
N ALA A 326 -4.82 -4.17 16.23
CA ALA A 326 -4.67 -3.43 14.98
C ALA A 326 -5.81 -2.43 14.81
N THR A 327 -5.47 -1.23 14.36
CA THR A 327 -6.47 -0.20 14.03
C THR A 327 -6.01 0.69 12.88
N ASN A 328 -6.96 1.14 12.08
CA ASN A 328 -6.74 2.19 11.09
C ASN A 328 -6.91 3.58 11.71
N MET A 329 -7.62 3.68 12.83
CA MET A 329 -8.03 4.94 13.48
C MET A 329 -7.60 4.97 14.96
N PRO A 330 -6.29 5.15 15.26
CA PRO A 330 -5.79 5.10 16.64
C PRO A 330 -6.42 6.15 17.55
N ASP A 331 -6.90 7.26 16.98
CA ASP A 331 -7.58 8.32 17.72
C ASP A 331 -8.99 7.93 18.19
N LEU A 332 -9.60 6.88 17.67
CA LEU A 332 -10.89 6.37 18.10
C LEU A 332 -10.79 5.35 19.24
N VAL A 333 -9.64 4.74 19.45
CA VAL A 333 -9.41 3.74 20.51
C VAL A 333 -9.45 4.40 21.90
N ASP A 334 -10.10 3.74 22.88
CA ASP A 334 -10.15 4.24 24.26
C ASP A 334 -8.73 4.43 24.84
N PRO A 335 -8.38 5.62 25.32
CA PRO A 335 -7.05 5.90 25.88
C PRO A 335 -6.66 5.00 27.05
N ALA A 336 -7.62 4.37 27.75
CA ALA A 336 -7.34 3.44 28.83
C ALA A 336 -6.63 2.17 28.34
N LEU A 337 -6.82 1.75 27.08
CA LEU A 337 -6.10 0.62 26.48
C LEU A 337 -4.63 0.94 26.15
N ARG A 338 -4.30 2.22 25.98
CA ARG A 338 -2.95 2.69 25.62
C ARG A 338 -2.10 3.02 26.86
N ARG A 339 -2.53 2.56 28.05
CA ARG A 339 -1.77 2.74 29.30
C ARG A 339 -0.81 1.57 29.49
N PRO A 340 0.33 1.78 30.20
CA PRO A 340 1.25 0.73 30.58
C PRO A 340 0.53 -0.46 31.25
N GLY A 341 0.98 -1.68 30.96
CA GLY A 341 0.36 -2.92 31.40
C GLY A 341 -0.72 -3.48 30.45
N ARG A 342 -1.02 -2.78 29.31
CA ARG A 342 -2.02 -3.18 28.31
C ARG A 342 -1.39 -3.16 26.93
N PHE A 343 -1.65 -2.12 26.11
CA PHE A 343 -0.88 -1.89 24.89
C PHE A 343 0.30 -0.99 25.23
N ASP A 344 1.37 -1.58 25.69
CA ASP A 344 2.56 -0.88 26.18
C ASP A 344 3.34 -0.18 25.08
N ARG A 345 3.18 -0.67 23.85
CA ARG A 345 3.88 -0.17 22.68
C ARG A 345 2.94 0.04 21.52
N GLU A 346 3.18 1.13 20.83
CA GLU A 346 2.45 1.48 19.61
C GLU A 346 3.45 1.53 18.45
N ILE A 347 3.17 0.77 17.39
CA ILE A 347 3.99 0.70 16.18
C ILE A 347 3.14 1.23 15.03
N THR A 348 3.60 2.32 14.43
CA THR A 348 2.91 2.92 13.30
C THR A 348 3.46 2.36 11.99
N ILE A 349 2.60 1.71 11.23
CA ILE A 349 2.90 1.15 9.90
C ILE A 349 2.46 2.18 8.86
N GLY A 350 3.43 2.81 8.22
CA GLY A 350 3.20 3.84 7.21
C GLY A 350 2.90 3.30 5.81
N VAL A 351 2.68 4.22 4.88
CA VAL A 351 2.67 3.89 3.44
C VAL A 351 4.10 3.57 3.02
N PRO A 352 4.34 2.50 2.25
CA PRO A 352 5.69 2.08 1.90
C PRO A 352 6.42 3.11 1.03
N GLY A 353 7.70 3.38 1.34
CA GLY A 353 8.60 4.16 0.52
C GLY A 353 8.91 3.46 -0.83
N ARG A 354 9.70 4.10 -1.71
CA ARG A 354 10.06 3.54 -3.02
C ARG A 354 10.66 2.13 -2.90
N GLU A 355 11.65 1.97 -2.02
CA GLU A 355 12.32 0.67 -1.81
C GLU A 355 11.35 -0.38 -1.27
N GLY A 356 10.49 0.00 -0.30
CA GLY A 356 9.46 -0.89 0.22
C GLY A 356 8.46 -1.33 -0.87
N ARG A 357 8.04 -0.42 -1.76
CA ARG A 357 7.18 -0.78 -2.90
C ARG A 357 7.87 -1.74 -3.87
N ARG A 358 9.17 -1.53 -4.13
CA ARG A 358 9.97 -2.44 -4.95
C ARG A 358 9.98 -3.86 -4.36
N GLN A 359 10.24 -3.97 -3.05
CA GLN A 359 10.23 -5.26 -2.34
C GLN A 359 8.85 -5.91 -2.40
N ILE A 360 7.77 -5.18 -2.13
CA ILE A 360 6.40 -5.69 -2.19
C ILE A 360 6.03 -6.17 -3.60
N LEU A 361 6.38 -5.38 -4.64
CA LEU A 361 6.20 -5.80 -6.03
C LEU A 361 6.97 -7.09 -6.32
N GLY A 362 8.22 -7.20 -5.86
CA GLY A 362 9.04 -8.41 -5.99
C GLY A 362 8.39 -9.63 -5.32
N ILE A 363 7.81 -9.45 -4.13
CA ILE A 363 7.09 -10.52 -3.42
C ILE A 363 5.87 -10.98 -4.21
N HIS A 364 5.02 -10.06 -4.65
CA HIS A 364 3.78 -10.42 -5.36
C HIS A 364 4.01 -10.90 -6.78
N SER A 365 5.09 -10.47 -7.44
CA SER A 365 5.47 -10.92 -8.77
C SER A 365 6.41 -12.13 -8.80
N ARG A 366 6.90 -12.60 -7.66
CA ARG A 366 7.87 -13.70 -7.50
C ARG A 366 7.57 -14.92 -8.38
N ARG A 367 6.30 -15.23 -8.57
CA ARG A 367 5.82 -16.40 -9.32
C ARG A 367 5.17 -16.06 -10.66
N MET A 368 5.23 -14.79 -11.05
CA MET A 368 4.68 -14.34 -12.32
C MET A 368 5.74 -14.46 -13.42
N PRO A 369 5.39 -14.96 -14.60
CA PRO A 369 6.30 -15.01 -15.74
C PRO A 369 6.49 -13.60 -16.31
N LEU A 370 7.37 -12.80 -15.69
CA LEU A 370 7.65 -11.45 -16.12
C LEU A 370 8.45 -11.43 -17.42
N GLY A 371 8.11 -10.52 -18.32
CA GLY A 371 8.90 -10.21 -19.51
C GLY A 371 10.19 -9.46 -19.13
N PRO A 372 11.23 -9.50 -19.99
CA PRO A 372 12.49 -8.80 -19.76
C PRO A 372 12.36 -7.27 -19.80
N ASP A 373 11.23 -6.77 -20.27
CA ASP A 373 10.85 -5.36 -20.36
C ASP A 373 10.25 -4.80 -19.06
N VAL A 374 9.98 -5.65 -18.07
CA VAL A 374 9.40 -5.27 -16.78
C VAL A 374 10.51 -4.89 -15.81
N ASP A 375 10.56 -3.59 -15.47
CA ASP A 375 11.46 -3.05 -14.47
C ASP A 375 10.67 -2.71 -13.19
N LEU A 376 10.93 -3.46 -12.11
CA LEU A 376 10.27 -3.25 -10.82
C LEU A 376 10.66 -1.92 -10.15
N ASP A 377 11.84 -1.38 -10.45
CA ASP A 377 12.27 -0.08 -9.94
C ASP A 377 11.47 1.06 -10.57
N GLN A 378 11.20 1.00 -11.88
CA GLN A 378 10.31 1.94 -12.56
C GLN A 378 8.86 1.81 -12.06
N LEU A 379 8.36 0.59 -11.86
CA LEU A 379 7.04 0.37 -11.30
C LEU A 379 6.92 0.93 -9.88
N ALA A 380 7.95 0.74 -9.04
CA ALA A 380 8.00 1.31 -7.70
C ALA A 380 8.05 2.85 -7.73
N GLU A 381 8.64 3.45 -8.75
CA GLU A 381 8.69 4.91 -8.90
C GLU A 381 7.32 5.50 -9.23
N ILE A 382 6.56 4.90 -10.14
CA ILE A 382 5.25 5.42 -10.56
C ILE A 382 4.10 5.11 -9.58
N THR A 383 4.26 4.12 -8.67
CA THR A 383 3.23 3.69 -7.72
C THR A 383 3.25 4.46 -6.40
N HIS A 384 3.48 5.79 -6.45
CA HIS A 384 3.41 6.62 -5.24
C HIS A 384 2.05 6.50 -4.53
N GLY A 385 2.07 6.41 -3.20
CA GLY A 385 0.85 6.33 -2.38
C GLY A 385 0.15 4.97 -2.39
N TYR A 386 0.67 3.97 -3.13
CA TYR A 386 0.16 2.61 -3.08
C TYR A 386 0.58 1.92 -1.78
N VAL A 387 -0.37 1.27 -1.13
CA VAL A 387 -0.10 0.37 0.00
C VAL A 387 0.14 -1.06 -0.48
N GLY A 388 0.54 -1.95 0.43
CA GLY A 388 0.82 -3.35 0.08
C GLY A 388 -0.34 -4.05 -0.63
N ALA A 389 -1.56 -3.81 -0.18
CA ALA A 389 -2.77 -4.36 -0.81
C ALA A 389 -2.97 -3.86 -2.26
N ASP A 390 -2.71 -2.57 -2.51
CA ASP A 390 -2.85 -2.00 -3.86
C ASP A 390 -1.83 -2.59 -4.84
N LEU A 391 -0.58 -2.77 -4.38
CA LEU A 391 0.47 -3.38 -5.18
C LEU A 391 0.17 -4.85 -5.50
N ALA A 392 -0.43 -5.58 -4.55
CA ALA A 392 -0.91 -6.94 -4.79
C ALA A 392 -2.02 -6.97 -5.85
N VAL A 393 -2.98 -6.03 -5.77
CA VAL A 393 -4.05 -5.87 -6.77
C VAL A 393 -3.45 -5.47 -8.13
N LEU A 394 -2.46 -4.59 -8.17
CA LEU A 394 -1.77 -4.18 -9.40
C LEU A 394 -1.13 -5.38 -10.10
N CYS A 395 -0.38 -6.21 -9.37
CA CYS A 395 0.21 -7.42 -9.92
C CYS A 395 -0.86 -8.39 -10.45
N LYS A 396 -1.94 -8.59 -9.68
CA LYS A 396 -3.06 -9.44 -10.09
C LYS A 396 -3.75 -8.92 -11.36
N GLU A 397 -4.01 -7.61 -11.44
CA GLU A 397 -4.67 -7.02 -12.61
C GLU A 397 -3.75 -7.04 -13.84
N ALA A 398 -2.44 -6.83 -13.69
CA ALA A 398 -1.48 -7.03 -14.78
C ALA A 398 -1.53 -8.46 -15.34
N GLY A 399 -1.62 -9.46 -14.46
CA GLY A 399 -1.86 -10.85 -14.87
C GLY A 399 -3.18 -11.05 -15.60
N MET A 400 -4.26 -10.39 -15.15
CA MET A 400 -5.57 -10.45 -15.82
C MET A 400 -5.55 -9.76 -17.18
N VAL A 401 -4.83 -8.65 -17.34
CA VAL A 401 -4.64 -7.96 -18.64
C VAL A 401 -3.89 -8.88 -19.61
N ALA A 402 -2.78 -9.48 -19.15
CA ALA A 402 -2.03 -10.44 -19.96
C ALA A 402 -2.91 -11.64 -20.37
N MET A 403 -3.73 -12.17 -19.46
CA MET A 403 -4.66 -13.25 -19.75
C MET A 403 -5.69 -12.83 -20.81
N ARG A 404 -6.29 -11.64 -20.70
CA ARG A 404 -7.24 -11.11 -21.72
C ARG A 404 -6.60 -10.99 -23.11
N ARG A 405 -5.29 -10.69 -23.18
CA ARG A 405 -4.52 -10.62 -24.41
C ARG A 405 -4.25 -12.02 -25.00
N LEU A 406 -4.10 -13.04 -24.16
CA LEU A 406 -3.77 -14.40 -24.57
C LEU A 406 -5.01 -15.24 -24.93
N VAL A 407 -6.14 -15.03 -24.24
CA VAL A 407 -7.40 -15.78 -24.46
C VAL A 407 -7.84 -15.81 -25.94
N PRO A 408 -7.78 -14.74 -26.74
CA PRO A 408 -8.16 -14.78 -28.16
C PRO A 408 -7.27 -15.70 -29.02
N GLN A 409 -6.09 -16.08 -28.55
CA GLN A 409 -5.15 -16.97 -29.24
C GLN A 409 -5.45 -18.45 -28.96
N ILE A 410 -6.35 -18.74 -28.01
CA ILE A 410 -6.72 -20.09 -27.58
C ILE A 410 -7.98 -20.52 -28.31
N ARG A 411 -7.92 -21.66 -28.99
CA ARG A 411 -9.10 -22.30 -29.61
C ARG A 411 -9.65 -23.34 -28.65
N PHE A 412 -10.77 -23.04 -28.00
CA PHE A 412 -11.40 -23.91 -27.01
C PHE A 412 -11.98 -25.22 -27.57
N GLU A 413 -12.07 -25.35 -28.89
CA GLU A 413 -12.59 -26.53 -29.60
C GLU A 413 -11.51 -27.62 -29.81
N VAL A 414 -10.25 -27.33 -29.54
CA VAL A 414 -9.09 -28.21 -29.73
C VAL A 414 -8.40 -28.43 -28.41
N ASP A 415 -7.68 -29.56 -28.27
CA ASP A 415 -6.95 -29.92 -27.05
C ASP A 415 -6.14 -28.74 -26.53
N LEU A 416 -6.43 -28.31 -25.29
CA LEU A 416 -5.87 -27.09 -24.68
C LEU A 416 -4.39 -27.24 -24.35
N LYS A 417 -3.92 -28.45 -24.00
CA LYS A 417 -2.55 -28.68 -23.54
C LYS A 417 -1.46 -28.24 -24.52
N PRO A 418 -1.47 -28.72 -25.81
CA PRO A 418 -0.42 -28.32 -26.72
C PRO A 418 -0.47 -26.83 -27.10
N GLN A 419 -1.64 -26.18 -26.98
CA GLN A 419 -1.76 -24.75 -27.22
C GLN A 419 -1.19 -23.93 -26.04
N LEU A 420 -1.43 -24.34 -24.80
CA LEU A 420 -0.87 -23.68 -23.61
C LEU A 420 0.65 -23.83 -23.54
N ASP A 421 1.20 -24.98 -23.92
CA ASP A 421 2.64 -25.21 -23.99
C ASP A 421 3.33 -24.38 -25.08
N ALA A 422 2.60 -24.08 -26.18
CA ALA A 422 3.09 -23.23 -27.27
C ALA A 422 3.01 -21.72 -26.98
N ILE A 423 2.11 -21.30 -26.07
CA ILE A 423 1.95 -19.91 -25.68
C ILE A 423 3.02 -19.54 -24.66
N LYS A 424 3.96 -18.70 -25.06
CA LYS A 424 4.87 -18.02 -24.11
C LYS A 424 4.08 -16.99 -23.32
N ALA A 425 3.40 -17.45 -22.25
CA ALA A 425 2.68 -16.56 -21.35
C ALA A 425 3.69 -15.69 -20.60
N GLN A 426 3.86 -14.44 -21.02
CA GLN A 426 4.71 -13.45 -20.36
C GLN A 426 3.86 -12.20 -20.08
N ILE A 427 4.08 -11.61 -18.91
CA ILE A 427 3.46 -10.36 -18.48
C ILE A 427 4.46 -9.27 -18.76
N GLY A 428 4.13 -8.38 -19.68
CA GLY A 428 4.99 -7.29 -20.13
C GLY A 428 4.73 -5.97 -19.38
N ARG A 429 5.58 -4.99 -19.67
CA ARG A 429 5.44 -3.62 -19.16
C ARG A 429 4.08 -3.01 -19.51
N ASP A 430 3.59 -3.22 -20.72
CA ASP A 430 2.31 -2.67 -21.18
C ASP A 430 1.13 -3.23 -20.39
N ASP A 431 1.18 -4.51 -19.96
CA ASP A 431 0.16 -5.11 -19.12
C ASP A 431 0.13 -4.44 -17.74
N PHE A 432 1.29 -4.12 -17.14
CA PHE A 432 1.38 -3.35 -15.90
C PHE A 432 0.89 -1.90 -16.06
N MET A 433 1.22 -1.24 -17.17
CA MET A 433 0.76 0.12 -17.44
C MET A 433 -0.74 0.18 -17.68
N ALA A 434 -1.33 -0.83 -18.29
CA ALA A 434 -2.78 -0.96 -18.41
C ALA A 434 -3.44 -1.18 -17.05
N ALA A 435 -2.89 -2.06 -16.23
CA ALA A 435 -3.36 -2.30 -14.86
C ALA A 435 -3.25 -1.04 -13.97
N PHE A 436 -2.17 -0.28 -14.10
CA PHE A 436 -1.96 0.97 -13.37
C PHE A 436 -3.05 2.02 -13.63
N LYS A 437 -3.65 2.03 -14.83
CA LYS A 437 -4.76 2.93 -15.16
C LYS A 437 -6.07 2.57 -14.45
N VAL A 438 -6.20 1.33 -14.01
CA VAL A 438 -7.44 0.80 -13.40
C VAL A 438 -7.34 0.78 -11.87
N VAL A 439 -6.14 0.50 -11.34
CA VAL A 439 -5.93 0.36 -9.89
C VAL A 439 -5.62 1.72 -9.29
N GLU A 440 -6.53 2.21 -8.44
CA GLU A 440 -6.36 3.46 -7.71
C GLU A 440 -5.77 3.18 -6.32
N PRO A 441 -4.85 4.03 -5.82
CA PRO A 441 -4.26 3.86 -4.50
C PRO A 441 -5.29 4.06 -3.38
N THR A 442 -5.29 3.14 -2.40
CA THR A 442 -6.24 3.16 -1.27
C THR A 442 -6.03 4.40 -0.37
N SER A 443 -4.79 4.88 -0.25
CA SER A 443 -4.47 6.08 0.53
C SER A 443 -5.16 7.34 0.02
N THR A 444 -5.67 7.34 -1.23
CA THR A 444 -6.33 8.47 -1.87
C THR A 444 -7.86 8.35 -1.93
N ARG A 445 -8.42 7.13 -1.71
CA ARG A 445 -9.87 6.90 -1.83
C ARG A 445 -10.73 7.57 -0.77
N GLU A 446 -10.19 7.85 0.40
CA GLU A 446 -10.96 8.42 1.52
C GLU A 446 -11.06 9.96 1.49
N PHE A 447 -10.38 10.63 0.56
CA PHE A 447 -10.46 12.08 0.32
C PHE A 447 -10.47 12.36 -1.17
N LEU A 448 -10.89 13.57 -1.55
CA LEU A 448 -10.78 14.13 -2.90
C LEU A 448 -9.30 14.33 -3.30
N ALA A 449 -8.51 13.26 -3.22
CA ALA A 449 -7.15 13.23 -3.70
C ALA A 449 -7.18 12.86 -5.18
N GLU A 450 -7.05 13.86 -6.02
CA GLU A 450 -7.04 13.70 -7.46
C GLU A 450 -5.59 13.59 -7.98
N ARG A 451 -5.39 12.81 -9.03
CA ARG A 451 -4.23 12.93 -9.91
C ARG A 451 -4.71 13.58 -11.20
N PRO A 452 -4.63 14.91 -11.30
CA PRO A 452 -5.12 15.61 -12.47
C PRO A 452 -4.34 15.17 -13.71
N ARG A 453 -5.04 14.98 -14.83
CA ARG A 453 -4.44 14.73 -16.13
C ARG A 453 -4.13 16.03 -16.89
N ILE A 454 -4.59 17.16 -16.35
CA ILE A 454 -4.43 18.50 -16.88
C ILE A 454 -2.99 18.94 -16.62
N THR A 455 -2.37 19.56 -17.61
CA THR A 455 -0.99 20.08 -17.56
C THR A 455 -0.97 21.60 -17.67
N LEU A 456 0.20 22.23 -17.48
CA LEU A 456 0.33 23.68 -17.62
C LEU A 456 0.07 24.17 -19.07
N LYS A 457 0.05 23.26 -20.06
CA LYS A 457 -0.32 23.56 -21.44
C LYS A 457 -1.82 23.83 -21.61
N ASP A 458 -2.62 23.21 -20.76
CA ASP A 458 -4.09 23.34 -20.77
C ASP A 458 -4.58 24.64 -20.09
N VAL A 459 -3.66 25.45 -19.57
CA VAL A 459 -3.94 26.77 -18.97
C VAL A 459 -3.48 27.84 -19.93
N GLY A 460 -4.37 28.68 -20.44
CA GLY A 460 -4.00 29.79 -21.34
C GLY A 460 -3.40 30.99 -20.57
N GLY A 461 -2.41 31.63 -21.13
CA GLY A 461 -1.73 32.79 -20.53
C GLY A 461 -0.91 32.49 -19.29
N LEU A 462 -0.81 33.49 -18.40
CA LEU A 462 -0.11 33.41 -17.11
C LEU A 462 1.34 32.94 -17.18
N ALA A 463 2.06 33.34 -18.23
CA ALA A 463 3.40 32.83 -18.56
C ALA A 463 4.42 33.08 -17.44
N GLU A 464 4.37 34.23 -16.77
CA GLU A 464 5.26 34.56 -15.65
C GLU A 464 4.95 33.75 -14.41
N THR A 465 3.67 33.65 -14.02
CA THR A 465 3.21 32.84 -12.90
C THR A 465 3.55 31.35 -13.08
N LYS A 466 3.36 30.81 -14.29
CA LYS A 466 3.73 29.42 -14.62
C LYS A 466 5.24 29.19 -14.48
N ARG A 467 6.08 30.12 -14.96
CA ARG A 467 7.55 30.00 -14.82
C ARG A 467 7.97 30.02 -13.35
N THR A 468 7.42 30.94 -12.56
CA THR A 468 7.70 31.06 -11.13
C THR A 468 7.31 29.77 -10.39
N LEU A 469 6.10 29.28 -10.64
CA LEU A 469 5.63 28.02 -10.04
C LEU A 469 6.50 26.83 -10.44
N ALA A 470 6.84 26.71 -11.73
CA ALA A 470 7.72 25.63 -12.21
C ALA A 470 9.10 25.69 -11.54
N SER A 471 9.68 26.88 -11.36
CA SER A 471 10.97 27.07 -10.69
C SER A 471 10.89 26.66 -9.21
N ILE A 472 9.84 27.06 -8.50
CA ILE A 472 9.62 26.67 -7.11
C ILE A 472 9.50 25.15 -7.02
N MET A 473 8.72 24.54 -7.88
CA MET A 473 8.49 23.09 -7.85
C MET A 473 9.71 22.26 -8.25
N GLN A 474 10.58 22.76 -9.10
CA GLN A 474 11.87 22.11 -9.39
C GLN A 474 12.76 22.01 -8.14
N LEU A 475 12.73 23.02 -7.27
CA LEU A 475 13.42 22.97 -5.98
C LEU A 475 12.90 21.83 -5.10
N PHE A 476 11.60 21.52 -5.13
CA PHE A 476 11.02 20.39 -4.39
C PHE A 476 11.43 19.02 -4.95
N ARG A 477 11.63 18.87 -6.25
CA ARG A 477 12.06 17.61 -6.89
C ARG A 477 13.52 17.28 -6.66
N GLY A 478 14.41 18.29 -6.66
CA GLY A 478 15.87 18.12 -6.50
C GLY A 478 16.37 18.12 -5.04
N GLY A 479 15.46 18.34 -4.09
CA GLY A 479 15.81 18.95 -2.81
C GLY A 479 16.44 18.07 -1.75
N GLU A 480 16.18 16.77 -1.64
CA GLU A 480 16.71 15.99 -0.52
C GLU A 480 18.23 15.95 -0.46
N ALA A 481 18.90 15.81 -1.60
CA ALA A 481 20.36 15.79 -1.67
C ALA A 481 20.99 17.20 -1.53
N LEU A 482 20.33 18.24 -2.06
CA LEU A 482 20.78 19.63 -2.00
C LEU A 482 20.51 20.26 -0.63
N PHE A 483 19.41 19.95 0.02
CA PHE A 483 19.01 20.54 1.30
C PHE A 483 19.68 19.85 2.50
N ALA A 484 20.12 18.59 2.39
CA ALA A 484 20.90 17.89 3.41
C ALA A 484 22.23 18.60 3.70
N HIS A 485 22.79 19.34 2.73
CA HIS A 485 24.06 20.06 2.85
C HIS A 485 23.92 21.58 3.05
N THR A 486 22.72 22.12 2.87
CA THR A 486 22.46 23.55 3.04
C THR A 486 21.42 23.76 4.14
N ARG A 487 21.61 24.73 5.02
CA ARG A 487 20.60 25.12 6.04
C ARG A 487 19.41 25.88 5.44
N PHE A 488 19.12 25.67 4.16
CA PHE A 488 18.04 26.35 3.45
C PHE A 488 16.77 25.51 3.48
N ASN A 489 15.68 26.08 3.99
CA ASN A 489 14.36 25.45 3.94
C ASN A 489 13.64 25.87 2.68
N PRO A 490 13.14 24.93 1.84
CA PRO A 490 12.35 25.30 0.67
C PRO A 490 11.04 25.98 1.10
N PRO A 491 10.56 26.96 0.32
CA PRO A 491 9.27 27.62 0.60
C PRO A 491 8.15 26.61 0.49
N LYS A 492 7.24 26.59 1.48
CA LYS A 492 6.21 25.56 1.60
C LYS A 492 4.81 26.03 1.24
N GLY A 493 4.55 27.33 1.41
CA GLY A 493 3.25 27.92 1.17
C GLY A 493 3.28 28.87 -0.02
N ILE A 494 2.34 28.69 -0.95
CA ILE A 494 2.12 29.57 -2.11
C ILE A 494 0.67 30.01 -2.08
N LEU A 495 0.45 31.31 -2.10
CA LEU A 495 -0.87 31.91 -2.16
C LEU A 495 -1.15 32.46 -3.56
N LEU A 496 -2.22 31.99 -4.19
CA LEU A 496 -2.73 32.50 -5.45
C LEU A 496 -3.83 33.54 -5.17
N THR A 497 -3.62 34.77 -5.59
CA THR A 497 -4.60 35.87 -5.43
C THR A 497 -5.14 36.32 -6.78
N GLY A 498 -6.33 36.88 -6.81
CA GLY A 498 -6.90 37.47 -8.02
C GLY A 498 -8.41 37.30 -8.13
N PRO A 499 -9.07 37.97 -9.10
CA PRO A 499 -10.51 37.87 -9.30
C PRO A 499 -11.02 36.45 -9.50
N SER A 500 -12.29 36.20 -9.21
CA SER A 500 -12.93 34.92 -9.49
C SER A 500 -12.88 34.60 -11.00
N GLY A 501 -12.67 33.34 -11.36
CA GLY A 501 -12.64 32.89 -12.75
C GLY A 501 -11.32 33.15 -13.50
N THR A 502 -10.25 33.62 -12.82
CA THR A 502 -8.90 33.78 -13.44
C THR A 502 -8.11 32.49 -13.54
N GLY A 503 -8.64 31.34 -13.12
CA GLY A 503 -8.01 30.03 -13.28
C GLY A 503 -7.15 29.55 -12.11
N LYS A 504 -7.29 30.11 -10.90
CA LYS A 504 -6.52 29.71 -9.70
C LYS A 504 -6.59 28.21 -9.40
N SER A 505 -7.78 27.66 -9.31
CA SER A 505 -8.01 26.21 -9.03
C SER A 505 -7.58 25.34 -10.22
N LEU A 506 -7.73 25.84 -11.46
CA LEU A 506 -7.24 25.18 -12.67
C LEU A 506 -5.71 25.11 -12.69
N LEU A 507 -5.05 26.21 -12.30
CA LEU A 507 -3.58 26.27 -12.22
C LEU A 507 -3.01 25.32 -11.16
N ALA A 508 -3.69 25.19 -10.02
CA ALA A 508 -3.32 24.24 -8.97
C ALA A 508 -3.39 22.78 -9.48
N ARG A 509 -4.48 22.43 -10.17
CA ARG A 509 -4.65 21.12 -10.82
C ARG A 509 -3.60 20.87 -11.91
N ALA A 510 -3.38 21.86 -12.78
CA ALA A 510 -2.40 21.76 -13.85
C ALA A 510 -0.97 21.58 -13.32
N LEU A 511 -0.61 22.28 -12.25
CA LEU A 511 0.67 22.14 -11.57
C LEU A 511 0.86 20.72 -11.02
N ALA A 512 -0.15 20.18 -10.34
CA ALA A 512 -0.12 18.82 -9.82
C ALA A 512 0.03 17.78 -10.95
N GLY A 513 -0.70 17.96 -12.05
CA GLY A 513 -0.63 17.07 -13.22
C GLY A 513 0.72 17.11 -13.92
N GLU A 514 1.30 18.31 -14.16
CA GLU A 514 2.63 18.49 -14.76
C GLU A 514 3.72 17.83 -13.92
N MET A 515 3.61 17.91 -12.59
CA MET A 515 4.58 17.36 -11.66
C MET A 515 4.33 15.89 -11.32
N GLY A 516 3.20 15.33 -11.74
CA GLY A 516 2.80 13.95 -11.39
C GLY A 516 2.53 13.77 -9.89
N LEU A 517 2.16 14.85 -9.18
CA LEU A 517 1.90 14.85 -7.76
C LEU A 517 0.42 14.59 -7.46
N THR A 518 0.16 14.04 -6.28
CA THR A 518 -1.21 13.93 -5.76
C THR A 518 -1.68 15.31 -5.31
N LEU A 519 -2.87 15.73 -5.74
CA LEU A 519 -3.54 16.94 -5.30
C LEU A 519 -4.60 16.56 -4.25
N ILE A 520 -4.48 17.12 -3.06
CA ILE A 520 -5.47 16.99 -1.99
C ILE A 520 -6.20 18.32 -1.90
N THR A 521 -7.43 18.36 -2.38
CA THR A 521 -8.27 19.56 -2.30
C THR A 521 -9.03 19.57 -0.97
N VAL A 522 -8.97 20.70 -0.27
CA VAL A 522 -9.65 20.91 1.01
C VAL A 522 -10.87 21.78 0.77
N ASP A 523 -12.05 21.16 0.83
CA ASP A 523 -13.32 21.87 0.73
C ASP A 523 -13.79 22.36 2.09
N GLN A 524 -14.25 23.62 2.15
CA GLN A 524 -14.75 24.23 3.38
C GLN A 524 -15.88 23.44 4.05
N PRO A 525 -16.92 22.96 3.34
CA PRO A 525 -18.03 22.24 3.98
C PRO A 525 -17.58 20.99 4.72
N SER A 526 -16.49 20.34 4.26
CA SER A 526 -15.95 19.14 4.90
C SER A 526 -15.22 19.42 6.21
N LEU A 527 -14.74 20.67 6.40
CA LEU A 527 -14.04 21.10 7.61
C LEU A 527 -14.92 21.81 8.62
N LEU A 528 -15.99 22.44 8.17
CA LEU A 528 -16.88 23.24 9.02
C LEU A 528 -18.02 22.37 9.57
N SER A 529 -17.77 21.64 10.64
CA SER A 529 -18.80 20.92 11.40
C SER A 529 -19.50 21.84 12.40
N LYS A 530 -20.81 21.58 12.64
CA LYS A 530 -21.59 22.29 13.66
C LYS A 530 -21.13 22.02 15.11
N TRP A 531 -20.24 21.05 15.32
CA TRP A 531 -19.78 20.61 16.64
C TRP A 531 -18.44 21.22 17.01
N LEU A 532 -18.37 21.79 18.21
CA LEU A 532 -17.18 22.46 18.75
C LEU A 532 -16.00 21.45 18.82
N GLY A 533 -14.87 21.77 18.17
CA GLY A 533 -13.65 20.93 18.17
C GLY A 533 -13.53 19.89 17.06
N GLU A 534 -14.57 19.63 16.25
CA GLU A 534 -14.47 18.71 15.10
C GLU A 534 -13.72 19.34 13.93
N SER A 535 -13.90 20.63 13.69
CA SER A 535 -13.19 21.37 12.63
C SER A 535 -11.66 21.41 12.85
N GLU A 536 -11.21 21.57 14.10
CA GLU A 536 -9.78 21.53 14.46
C GLU A 536 -9.19 20.12 14.22
N LYS A 537 -9.97 19.08 14.56
CA LYS A 537 -9.56 17.67 14.30
C LYS A 537 -9.52 17.38 12.81
N GLY A 538 -10.54 17.82 12.05
CA GLY A 538 -10.59 17.67 10.61
C GLY A 538 -9.37 18.28 9.92
N LEU A 539 -9.02 19.51 10.31
CA LEU A 539 -7.83 20.18 9.78
C LEU A 539 -6.54 19.42 10.09
N ARG A 540 -6.36 18.95 11.33
CA ARG A 540 -5.20 18.13 11.73
C ARG A 540 -5.13 16.84 10.93
N GLU A 541 -6.26 16.19 10.70
CA GLU A 541 -6.33 14.96 9.92
C GLU A 541 -5.93 15.20 8.46
N VAL A 542 -6.36 16.30 7.84
CA VAL A 542 -5.95 16.70 6.49
C VAL A 542 -4.43 16.85 6.38
N PHE A 543 -3.79 17.57 7.30
CA PHE A 543 -2.32 17.72 7.30
C PHE A 543 -1.58 16.41 7.57
N LYS A 544 -2.08 15.58 8.50
CA LYS A 544 -1.53 14.25 8.77
C LYS A 544 -1.55 13.39 7.51
N ARG A 545 -2.64 13.42 6.76
CA ARG A 545 -2.78 12.67 5.50
C ARG A 545 -1.93 13.25 4.37
N ALA A 546 -1.81 14.56 4.29
CA ALA A 546 -0.87 15.18 3.35
C ALA A 546 0.56 14.70 3.60
N LYS A 547 0.99 14.61 4.87
CA LYS A 547 2.28 14.04 5.26
C LYS A 547 2.40 12.55 4.85
N GLN A 548 1.33 11.78 4.97
CA GLN A 548 1.30 10.36 4.57
C GLN A 548 1.29 10.16 3.04
N ALA A 549 0.63 11.05 2.30
CA ALA A 549 0.55 11.03 0.84
C ALA A 549 1.71 11.74 0.14
N SER A 550 2.71 12.20 0.89
CA SER A 550 3.91 12.87 0.35
C SER A 550 4.63 11.99 -0.69
N PRO A 551 5.06 12.56 -1.86
CA PRO A 551 4.97 13.96 -2.23
C PRO A 551 3.59 14.37 -2.77
N CYS A 552 3.02 15.46 -2.23
CA CYS A 552 1.69 15.94 -2.61
C CYS A 552 1.55 17.46 -2.55
N ILE A 553 0.52 17.98 -3.22
CA ILE A 553 0.06 19.37 -3.11
C ILE A 553 -1.22 19.39 -2.27
N LEU A 554 -1.21 20.12 -1.16
CA LEU A 554 -2.39 20.39 -0.34
C LEU A 554 -2.98 21.72 -0.79
N PHE A 555 -4.17 21.70 -1.38
CA PHE A 555 -4.81 22.88 -1.97
C PHE A 555 -6.01 23.34 -1.16
N PHE A 556 -5.95 24.59 -0.71
CA PHE A 556 -7.07 25.28 -0.06
C PHE A 556 -7.70 26.25 -1.04
N ASP A 557 -8.92 25.96 -1.48
CA ASP A 557 -9.68 26.91 -2.29
C ASP A 557 -10.47 27.86 -1.38
N GLU A 558 -10.58 29.12 -1.77
CA GLU A 558 -11.26 30.19 -1.01
C GLU A 558 -10.84 30.23 0.47
N ILE A 559 -9.51 30.28 0.74
CA ILE A 559 -8.95 30.18 2.09
C ILE A 559 -9.45 31.30 3.03
N GLU A 560 -9.88 32.44 2.50
CA GLU A 560 -10.45 33.54 3.25
C GLU A 560 -11.66 33.15 4.12
N SER A 561 -12.37 32.11 3.74
CA SER A 561 -13.50 31.62 4.49
C SER A 561 -13.12 30.73 5.67
N LEU A 562 -11.94 30.11 5.62
CA LEU A 562 -11.37 29.35 6.73
C LEU A 562 -10.64 30.27 7.72
N VAL A 563 -10.08 31.38 7.22
CA VAL A 563 -9.21 32.27 7.99
C VAL A 563 -9.62 33.74 7.79
N PRO A 564 -10.83 34.14 8.22
CA PRO A 564 -11.28 35.50 8.10
C PRO A 564 -10.47 36.43 9.02
N ALA A 565 -10.26 37.68 8.59
CA ALA A 565 -9.59 38.69 9.39
C ALA A 565 -10.30 38.90 10.73
N ARG A 566 -9.56 39.23 11.77
CA ARG A 566 -10.11 39.42 13.13
C ARG A 566 -11.21 40.48 13.21
N SER A 567 -11.17 41.49 12.35
CA SER A 567 -12.18 42.50 12.24
C SER A 567 -13.55 42.01 11.74
N ALA A 568 -13.59 40.87 11.07
CA ALA A 568 -14.79 40.22 10.54
C ALA A 568 -15.33 39.11 11.46
N GLN A 569 -14.68 38.85 12.61
CA GLN A 569 -15.06 37.76 13.52
C GLN A 569 -16.05 38.24 14.57
N GLU A 570 -17.20 37.60 14.71
CA GLU A 570 -18.16 37.84 15.80
C GLU A 570 -17.63 37.27 17.13
N ALA A 571 -17.94 37.95 18.22
CA ALA A 571 -17.56 37.53 19.57
C ALA A 571 -18.22 36.19 19.90
N GLY A 572 -17.37 35.13 20.12
CA GLY A 572 -17.84 33.78 20.40
C GLY A 572 -17.69 32.81 19.21
N SER A 573 -17.16 33.24 18.05
CA SER A 573 -16.94 32.39 16.90
C SER A 573 -15.84 31.35 17.14
N PHE A 574 -15.90 30.19 16.46
CA PHE A 574 -14.88 29.09 16.52
C PHE A 574 -13.65 29.38 15.65
N PHE A 575 -13.70 30.39 14.78
CA PHE A 575 -12.64 30.73 13.83
C PHE A 575 -11.27 30.98 14.46
N PRO A 576 -11.12 31.71 15.59
CA PRO A 576 -9.80 31.93 16.18
C PRO A 576 -9.03 30.67 16.53
N ARG A 577 -9.74 29.58 16.91
CA ARG A 577 -9.13 28.30 17.23
C ARG A 577 -8.70 27.55 15.97
N LEU A 578 -9.55 27.54 14.94
CA LEU A 578 -9.25 26.95 13.65
C LEU A 578 -8.05 27.63 12.99
N VAL A 579 -8.01 28.97 13.01
CA VAL A 579 -6.88 29.77 12.52
C VAL A 579 -5.59 29.41 13.28
N SER A 580 -5.67 29.32 14.61
CA SER A 580 -4.51 28.96 15.44
C SER A 580 -4.02 27.53 15.15
N GLN A 581 -4.95 26.60 14.86
CA GLN A 581 -4.60 25.24 14.47
C GLN A 581 -3.94 25.21 13.09
N LEU A 582 -4.47 25.94 12.11
CA LEU A 582 -3.86 26.04 10.78
C LEU A 582 -2.43 26.58 10.86
N PHE A 583 -2.19 27.59 11.69
CA PHE A 583 -0.84 28.11 11.87
C PHE A 583 0.12 27.06 12.45
N ARG A 584 -0.33 26.29 13.43
CA ARG A 584 0.49 25.20 14.00
C ARG A 584 0.82 24.13 12.96
N GLU A 585 -0.17 23.71 12.17
CA GLU A 585 0.05 22.69 11.13
C GLU A 585 0.99 23.19 10.04
N LEU A 586 0.88 24.46 9.62
CA LEU A 586 1.82 25.08 8.68
C LEU A 586 3.23 25.17 9.25
N ASP A 587 3.36 25.59 10.53
CA ASP A 587 4.63 25.67 11.22
C ASP A 587 5.25 24.27 11.38
N ASP A 588 4.46 23.22 11.69
CA ASP A 588 4.89 21.81 11.83
C ASP A 588 5.32 21.16 10.51
N LEU A 589 4.98 21.75 9.37
CA LEU A 589 5.49 21.29 8.07
C LEU A 589 6.98 21.62 7.85
N HIS A 590 7.60 22.48 8.67
CA HIS A 590 9.00 22.88 8.50
C HIS A 590 10.01 21.70 8.51
N GLY A 591 9.64 20.57 9.13
CA GLY A 591 10.43 19.34 9.14
C GLY A 591 10.08 18.29 8.07
N SER A 592 8.99 18.50 7.31
CA SER A 592 8.47 17.50 6.35
C SER A 592 8.84 17.90 4.92
N LEU A 593 9.75 17.18 4.29
CA LEU A 593 10.05 17.32 2.87
C LEU A 593 8.95 16.60 2.05
N GLY A 594 8.38 17.27 1.04
CA GLY A 594 7.44 16.65 0.09
C GLY A 594 5.97 17.09 0.18
N VAL A 595 5.58 17.97 1.11
CA VAL A 595 4.24 18.58 1.12
C VAL A 595 4.34 20.06 0.74
N VAL A 596 3.63 20.46 -0.31
CA VAL A 596 3.48 21.87 -0.73
C VAL A 596 2.06 22.32 -0.43
N VAL A 597 1.93 23.42 0.27
CA VAL A 597 0.61 24.02 0.54
C VAL A 597 0.35 25.11 -0.49
N LEU A 598 -0.71 24.95 -1.26
CA LEU A 598 -1.20 25.93 -2.21
C LEU A 598 -2.54 26.47 -1.71
N ALA A 599 -2.72 27.76 -1.66
CA ALA A 599 -3.99 28.36 -1.32
C ALA A 599 -4.45 29.33 -2.40
N ALA A 600 -5.76 29.45 -2.60
CA ALA A 600 -6.36 30.41 -3.51
C ALA A 600 -7.33 31.33 -2.74
N THR A 601 -7.32 32.60 -3.09
CA THR A 601 -8.28 33.59 -2.56
C THR A 601 -8.74 34.54 -3.63
N ASN A 602 -10.03 34.92 -3.54
CA ASN A 602 -10.61 36.00 -4.35
C ASN A 602 -10.58 37.36 -3.60
N ARG A 603 -10.39 37.32 -2.28
CA ARG A 603 -10.50 38.46 -1.37
C ARG A 603 -9.31 38.50 -0.40
N PRO A 604 -8.10 38.84 -0.87
CA PRO A 604 -6.93 38.92 0.02
C PRO A 604 -7.09 39.93 1.16
N ASP A 605 -7.94 40.92 0.98
CA ASP A 605 -8.32 41.93 1.98
C ASP A 605 -9.06 41.34 3.22
N LEU A 606 -9.72 40.21 3.06
CA LEU A 606 -10.46 39.54 4.14
C LEU A 606 -9.63 38.51 4.91
N MET A 607 -8.42 38.24 4.52
CA MET A 607 -7.55 37.26 5.15
C MET A 607 -6.84 37.80 6.39
N GLU A 608 -6.58 36.91 7.35
CA GLU A 608 -5.72 37.21 8.50
C GLU A 608 -4.27 37.49 8.05
N PRO A 609 -3.74 38.71 8.33
CA PRO A 609 -2.39 39.09 7.87
C PRO A 609 -1.26 38.17 8.39
N ALA A 610 -1.50 37.45 9.47
CA ALA A 610 -0.53 36.52 10.04
C ALA A 610 -0.24 35.31 9.14
N LEU A 611 -1.07 35.00 8.14
CA LEU A 611 -0.81 33.98 7.12
C LEU A 611 0.36 34.35 6.17
N LEU A 612 0.52 35.65 5.92
CA LEU A 612 1.55 36.17 5.00
C LEU A 612 2.93 36.35 5.67
N ARG A 613 3.09 35.87 6.90
CA ARG A 613 4.39 35.90 7.58
C ARG A 613 5.30 34.82 7.02
N ALA A 614 6.61 35.13 7.00
CA ALA A 614 7.64 34.17 6.59
C ALA A 614 7.50 32.81 7.31
N GLY A 615 7.64 31.73 6.54
CA GLY A 615 7.47 30.38 7.00
C GLY A 615 6.06 29.79 6.83
N ARG A 616 5.08 30.56 6.31
CA ARG A 616 3.72 30.10 6.01
C ARG A 616 3.42 30.21 4.54
N PHE A 617 2.90 31.36 4.07
CA PHE A 617 2.77 31.63 2.63
C PHE A 617 3.88 32.57 2.20
N ASP A 618 5.02 31.98 1.83
CA ASP A 618 6.23 32.72 1.46
C ASP A 618 6.11 33.39 0.09
N TYR A 619 5.28 32.83 -0.80
CA TYR A 619 5.03 33.36 -2.13
C TYR A 619 3.58 33.75 -2.29
N VAL A 620 3.37 34.97 -2.71
CA VAL A 620 2.06 35.49 -3.11
C VAL A 620 2.13 35.79 -4.60
N LEU A 621 1.31 35.08 -5.38
CA LEU A 621 1.27 35.20 -6.84
C LEU A 621 -0.08 35.74 -7.26
N GLU A 622 -0.09 36.90 -7.90
CA GLU A 622 -1.30 37.52 -8.41
C GLU A 622 -1.64 36.99 -9.80
N LEU A 623 -2.88 36.60 -10.01
CA LEU A 623 -3.45 36.21 -11.28
C LEU A 623 -4.34 37.35 -11.79
N PRO A 624 -3.84 38.24 -12.63
CA PRO A 624 -4.60 39.36 -13.17
C PRO A 624 -5.64 38.89 -14.19
N LEU A 625 -6.50 39.80 -14.60
CA LEU A 625 -7.36 39.55 -15.76
C LEU A 625 -6.54 39.32 -17.00
N PRO A 626 -6.93 38.39 -17.90
CA PRO A 626 -6.14 38.02 -19.05
C PRO A 626 -6.05 39.19 -20.06
N THR A 627 -4.83 39.42 -20.61
CA THR A 627 -4.55 40.33 -21.68
C THR A 627 -5.22 39.86 -22.99
N ARG A 628 -5.23 40.69 -24.03
CA ARG A 628 -5.79 40.32 -25.36
C ARG A 628 -5.19 39.03 -25.89
N ASP A 629 -3.89 38.89 -25.85
CA ASP A 629 -3.20 37.72 -26.41
C ASP A 629 -3.48 36.46 -25.55
N GLU A 630 -3.50 36.61 -24.25
CA GLU A 630 -3.90 35.50 -23.32
C GLU A 630 -5.35 35.08 -23.52
N ARG A 631 -6.29 36.03 -23.77
CA ARG A 631 -7.68 35.67 -24.12
C ARG A 631 -7.76 34.87 -25.40
N ARG A 632 -6.94 35.21 -26.37
CA ARG A 632 -6.84 34.43 -27.64
C ARG A 632 -6.35 33.00 -27.35
N GLU A 633 -5.32 32.82 -26.51
CA GLU A 633 -4.81 31.51 -26.12
C GLU A 633 -5.89 30.70 -25.36
N ILE A 634 -6.59 31.34 -24.42
CA ILE A 634 -7.66 30.68 -23.66
C ILE A 634 -8.77 30.17 -24.58
N LEU A 635 -9.21 31.00 -25.54
CA LEU A 635 -10.20 30.60 -26.55
C LEU A 635 -9.71 29.44 -27.39
N ALA A 636 -8.46 29.44 -27.82
CA ALA A 636 -7.87 28.36 -28.62
C ALA A 636 -7.84 27.03 -27.82
N ILE A 637 -7.46 27.07 -26.54
CA ILE A 637 -7.43 25.89 -25.67
C ILE A 637 -8.84 25.33 -25.45
N HIS A 638 -9.82 26.16 -25.11
CA HIS A 638 -11.20 25.69 -24.86
C HIS A 638 -11.96 25.27 -26.14
N THR A 639 -11.42 25.53 -27.31
CA THR A 639 -11.95 25.06 -28.58
C THR A 639 -11.11 23.92 -29.19
N GLU A 640 -10.08 23.47 -28.53
CA GLU A 640 -9.25 22.35 -28.96
C GLU A 640 -10.13 21.09 -29.04
N GLY A 641 -10.10 20.41 -30.19
CA GLY A 641 -10.96 19.24 -30.44
C GLY A 641 -12.37 19.57 -30.95
N LEU A 642 -12.80 20.83 -30.98
CA LEU A 642 -14.05 21.20 -31.63
C LEU A 642 -13.81 21.43 -33.14
N PRO A 643 -14.67 20.90 -34.01
CA PRO A 643 -14.60 21.17 -35.45
C PRO A 643 -15.03 22.63 -35.75
N LEU A 644 -14.06 23.51 -35.97
CA LEU A 644 -14.29 24.92 -36.24
C LEU A 644 -14.41 25.15 -37.74
N GLU A 645 -15.22 26.15 -38.14
CA GLU A 645 -15.20 26.68 -39.52
C GLU A 645 -14.01 27.63 -39.73
N ALA A 646 -13.60 27.80 -40.98
CA ALA A 646 -12.47 28.65 -41.35
C ALA A 646 -12.69 30.16 -41.09
N ASP A 647 -13.93 30.57 -40.85
CA ASP A 647 -14.35 31.94 -40.55
C ASP A 647 -14.09 32.36 -39.08
N VAL A 648 -13.73 31.42 -38.21
CA VAL A 648 -13.51 31.70 -36.78
C VAL A 648 -12.20 32.44 -36.56
N ASN A 649 -12.31 33.70 -36.10
CA ASN A 649 -11.19 34.55 -35.75
C ASN A 649 -11.19 34.87 -34.23
N PHE A 650 -10.35 34.16 -33.48
CA PHE A 650 -10.21 34.40 -32.04
C PHE A 650 -9.66 35.78 -31.69
N GLY A 651 -8.93 36.44 -32.60
CA GLY A 651 -8.40 37.80 -32.41
C GLY A 651 -9.53 38.84 -32.26
N GLU A 652 -10.57 38.74 -33.08
CA GLU A 652 -11.75 39.61 -33.04
C GLU A 652 -12.55 39.43 -31.74
N ILE A 653 -12.72 38.17 -31.33
CA ILE A 653 -13.42 37.87 -30.07
C ILE A 653 -12.61 38.36 -28.87
N ALA A 654 -11.30 38.15 -28.88
CA ALA A 654 -10.41 38.64 -27.85
C ALA A 654 -10.40 40.17 -27.72
N GLU A 655 -10.57 40.93 -28.83
CA GLU A 655 -10.72 42.39 -28.79
C GLU A 655 -11.99 42.84 -28.07
N THR A 656 -13.08 42.19 -28.37
CA THR A 656 -14.42 42.57 -27.89
C THR A 656 -14.73 42.07 -26.47
N THR A 657 -13.86 41.21 -25.90
CA THR A 657 -13.99 40.62 -24.56
C THR A 657 -13.04 41.23 -23.51
N GLY A 658 -12.72 42.52 -23.64
CA GLY A 658 -11.91 43.26 -22.67
C GLY A 658 -12.50 43.16 -21.27
N GLY A 659 -11.67 42.80 -20.25
CA GLY A 659 -12.09 42.65 -18.85
C GLY A 659 -12.82 41.34 -18.52
N TRP A 660 -12.87 40.38 -19.45
CA TRP A 660 -13.46 39.07 -19.20
C TRP A 660 -12.44 38.10 -18.56
N THR A 661 -12.95 37.21 -17.72
CA THR A 661 -12.15 36.18 -17.06
C THR A 661 -12.00 34.94 -17.95
N GLY A 662 -11.10 34.03 -17.57
CA GLY A 662 -10.97 32.74 -18.23
C GLY A 662 -12.26 31.91 -18.20
N ALA A 663 -12.97 31.93 -17.09
CA ALA A 663 -14.26 31.22 -16.94
C ALA A 663 -15.35 31.81 -17.87
N ASP A 664 -15.37 33.11 -18.08
CA ASP A 664 -16.31 33.73 -19.02
C ASP A 664 -16.04 33.27 -20.46
N LEU A 665 -14.78 33.18 -20.86
CA LEU A 665 -14.37 32.74 -22.19
C LEU A 665 -14.66 31.26 -22.41
N GLU A 666 -14.45 30.41 -21.40
CA GLU A 666 -14.84 29.02 -21.40
C GLU A 666 -16.34 28.87 -21.61
N LEU A 667 -17.14 29.67 -20.89
CA LEU A 667 -18.60 29.69 -21.04
C LEU A 667 -19.04 30.06 -22.46
N VAL A 668 -18.36 31.02 -23.09
CA VAL A 668 -18.62 31.38 -24.50
C VAL A 668 -18.36 30.19 -25.42
N CYS A 669 -17.23 29.51 -25.27
CA CYS A 669 -16.92 28.34 -26.08
C CYS A 669 -17.95 27.21 -25.91
N LYS A 670 -18.35 26.92 -24.66
CA LYS A 670 -19.38 25.92 -24.36
C LYS A 670 -20.74 26.28 -24.97
N LYS A 671 -21.18 27.54 -24.80
CA LYS A 671 -22.45 28.00 -25.41
C LYS A 671 -22.42 28.00 -26.92
N ALA A 672 -21.32 28.40 -27.54
CA ALA A 672 -21.16 28.35 -29.00
C ALA A 672 -21.25 26.93 -29.54
N ALA A 673 -20.67 25.97 -28.84
CA ALA A 673 -20.81 24.54 -29.18
C ALA A 673 -22.26 24.06 -29.06
N ILE A 674 -22.99 24.49 -28.01
CA ILE A 674 -24.40 24.15 -27.79
C ILE A 674 -25.26 24.75 -28.92
N LEU A 675 -25.09 26.05 -29.25
CA LEU A 675 -25.82 26.71 -30.33
C LEU A 675 -25.58 26.03 -31.68
N ALA A 676 -24.34 25.63 -31.97
CA ALA A 676 -24.04 24.87 -33.17
C ALA A 676 -24.69 23.49 -33.18
N LEU A 677 -24.80 22.82 -32.01
CA LEU A 677 -25.54 21.54 -31.89
C LEU A 677 -27.06 21.72 -32.08
N GLU A 678 -27.64 22.78 -31.54
CA GLU A 678 -29.06 23.11 -31.70
C GLU A 678 -29.41 23.41 -33.15
N GLU A 679 -28.57 24.16 -33.85
CA GLU A 679 -28.77 24.43 -35.29
C GLU A 679 -28.63 23.17 -36.13
N PHE A 680 -27.73 22.26 -35.76
CA PHE A 680 -27.58 20.96 -36.41
C PHE A 680 -28.73 19.98 -36.08
N GLY A 681 -29.60 20.33 -35.13
CA GLY A 681 -30.62 19.54 -34.46
C GLY A 681 -31.49 18.66 -35.33
N GLY A 682 -31.29 17.34 -35.19
CA GLY A 682 -32.29 16.33 -35.54
C GLY A 682 -32.03 15.43 -36.74
N GLY A 683 -30.82 15.27 -37.20
CA GLY A 683 -30.46 14.26 -38.19
C GLY A 683 -30.24 12.86 -37.58
N PRO A 684 -30.50 11.74 -38.30
CA PRO A 684 -30.34 10.40 -37.80
C PRO A 684 -28.86 10.12 -37.41
N SER A 685 -28.67 9.45 -36.28
CA SER A 685 -27.45 9.27 -35.44
C SER A 685 -26.17 8.73 -36.11
N GLY A 686 -26.13 8.54 -37.42
CA GLY A 686 -24.97 7.92 -38.11
C GLY A 686 -24.05 8.86 -38.89
N LYS A 687 -24.39 10.16 -39.06
CA LYS A 687 -23.58 11.14 -39.82
C LYS A 687 -23.21 12.39 -39.02
N LEU A 688 -23.36 12.36 -37.70
CA LEU A 688 -23.18 13.53 -36.83
C LEU A 688 -21.74 14.05 -36.79
N ALA A 689 -20.71 13.22 -36.87
CA ALA A 689 -19.32 13.61 -36.66
C ALA A 689 -18.68 14.34 -37.87
N GLU A 690 -19.20 14.17 -39.09
CA GLU A 690 -18.57 14.76 -40.30
C GLU A 690 -19.15 16.14 -40.69
N ALA A 691 -20.36 16.50 -40.23
CA ALA A 691 -21.05 17.71 -40.63
C ALA A 691 -21.19 18.79 -39.54
N PHE A 692 -20.93 18.47 -38.27
CA PHE A 692 -20.99 19.42 -37.18
C PHE A 692 -19.77 20.37 -37.19
N ARG A 693 -20.03 21.70 -37.28
CA ARG A 693 -18.99 22.73 -37.19
C ARG A 693 -19.47 23.93 -36.40
N VAL A 694 -18.56 24.51 -35.60
CA VAL A 694 -18.79 25.77 -34.89
C VAL A 694 -18.32 26.93 -35.73
N ALA A 695 -19.27 27.79 -36.19
CA ALA A 695 -18.99 29.00 -36.99
C ALA A 695 -18.78 30.22 -36.11
N ALA A 696 -18.21 31.30 -36.69
CA ALA A 696 -18.00 32.58 -36.03
C ALA A 696 -19.30 33.21 -35.49
N ARG A 697 -20.45 32.98 -36.17
CA ARG A 697 -21.79 33.43 -35.72
C ARG A 697 -22.17 32.85 -34.36
N HIS A 698 -21.92 31.56 -34.10
CA HIS A 698 -22.26 30.89 -32.83
C HIS A 698 -21.44 31.49 -31.69
N LEU A 699 -20.17 31.81 -31.91
CA LEU A 699 -19.30 32.46 -30.92
C LEU A 699 -19.74 33.87 -30.60
N ARG A 700 -20.15 34.68 -31.62
CA ARG A 700 -20.67 36.04 -31.44
C ARG A 700 -22.02 36.01 -30.69
N GLU A 701 -22.91 35.09 -31.02
CA GLU A 701 -24.19 34.93 -30.35
C GLU A 701 -23.98 34.49 -28.88
N ALA A 702 -23.15 33.47 -28.63
CA ALA A 702 -22.76 33.04 -27.30
C ALA A 702 -22.13 34.18 -26.48
N GLN A 703 -21.27 34.99 -27.09
CA GLN A 703 -20.71 36.19 -26.47
C GLN A 703 -21.78 37.20 -26.06
N ALA A 704 -22.75 37.48 -26.95
CA ALA A 704 -23.87 38.37 -26.62
C ALA A 704 -24.70 37.84 -25.44
N GLN A 705 -25.00 36.54 -25.41
CA GLN A 705 -25.72 35.89 -24.31
C GLN A 705 -24.95 35.97 -22.98
N VAL A 706 -23.64 35.73 -22.97
CA VAL A 706 -22.82 35.82 -21.75
C VAL A 706 -22.70 37.29 -21.30
N ARG A 707 -22.64 38.26 -22.22
CA ARG A 707 -22.61 39.67 -21.89
C ARG A 707 -23.88 40.17 -21.19
N THR A 708 -25.05 39.60 -21.52
CA THR A 708 -26.32 39.93 -20.86
C THR A 708 -26.47 39.32 -19.47
N MET A 709 -25.62 38.35 -19.12
CA MET A 709 -25.60 37.69 -17.80
C MET A 709 -24.66 38.37 -16.80
N LYS A 710 -23.77 39.26 -17.27
CA LYS A 710 -22.88 40.08 -16.46
C LYS A 710 -23.52 41.42 -16.14
#